data_92c089da993edbc15cb47118e6584cb0
#
_entry.id   92c089da993edbc15cb47118e6584cb0
#
_cell.length_a   1.000
_cell.length_b   1.000
_cell.length_c   1.000
_cell.angle_alpha   90.00
_cell.angle_beta   90.00
_cell.angle_gamma   90.00
#
_symmetry.space_group_name_H-M   'P 1'
#
loop_
_entity.id
_entity.type
_entity.pdbx_description
1 polymer ?
#
loop_
_entity_poly.entity_id
_entity_poly.type
_entity_poly.pdbx_seq_one_letter_code
_entity_poly.pdbx_strand_id
1 'polypeptide(L)'
;MKTFLDEVSKRILDRVDSTSDCVIILPNNRSKLYILDSISKIISKPIISPQTFTISEFISELSDSSEVDKLRLIFDFYDIYKSNTPKIETDNFENFLIWAPTLLSDFNKLDSYLVNTEIFFKDLISYHELTFWDQKIRFKFNLNFWERLPKYYEALKKKLSSSKFKYKGLIYREAINSLPIYIESIKKKHFFVGFNALNNAEIIIFQEFLESGLAEIYWDIDKLFINNQYYLNGHFIRKYLKDWNHYKRNKYKFFCDNFSSNKNIEIVGFPDEISQSKYVGQKISEYHKISKSGKTAIILADESLLIPVLSGFSNEIKKFNVSMGYNLKLSPLYSFFNLIIDLHEESKDSYLNCYNVLKILNHGFIKELFKKNRKIIKNFVDVLKNYNMEYISFIEIKKIIKGKSKILDLIFKKNIVTTDLINNFFKMINEFKKNQIVSNQFLLLPYFHDLFKSLKKTCDSQKIVDSFKILRYCFDQFVEEKKVNFSGSLDDDVQVMGILESRNLDFENVIVTGLNEGIFPKLNQNYSFFSNQIRKEFNLPVDFDNDAIYSYHFYHLLQRSKNISLLYINQVSSLSSGEKSRFLYQIEYDKLKKHNLISFTKSLEVFPLAKDERVIEKNQSILNQLKLISSKGFSATSIHEYLKNQIGFYDKRILKIDDNNNMDFSVSDLDKGTLIHKCLEDLYKPYLMEILNLNHIDKIISSVEKILNKNVKNLINLKPDSLKGSNLLLFENIREIIKGYLDFERELIKKGHQIKIIALENFFEFKLNFLKYDFPVKIIGVIDRVDLFDGEIRIIDYKSGLVEKRDLVFKDFLELKNEKSAPLFQLLLYAYISKKKLYKSKKIIGGIISLRNTKNYFLKLDNYVENNSNYVDEQFVSSFEIFLNKIFDELFDITKPFKLN
;
A
#
# COMPACT_ATOMS: atom_id res chain seq x y z
N MET A 1 15.89 -38.12 -14.47
CA MET A 1 14.90 -38.37 -13.40
C MET A 1 13.62 -38.83 -14.06
N LYS A 2 13.01 -39.95 -13.62
CA LYS A 2 11.67 -40.36 -14.12
C LYS A 2 10.61 -39.50 -13.40
N THR A 3 9.81 -38.80 -14.18
CA THR A 3 8.71 -37.97 -13.66
C THR A 3 7.44 -38.80 -13.49
N PHE A 4 6.48 -38.27 -12.70
CA PHE A 4 5.15 -38.87 -12.58
C PHE A 4 4.47 -39.03 -13.93
N LEU A 5 4.52 -37.96 -14.75
CA LEU A 5 3.88 -37.97 -16.08
C LEU A 5 4.55 -38.94 -17.04
N ASP A 6 5.89 -39.17 -16.97
CA ASP A 6 6.59 -40.19 -17.77
C ASP A 6 6.10 -41.60 -17.41
N GLU A 7 5.93 -41.89 -16.12
CA GLU A 7 5.45 -43.18 -15.66
C GLU A 7 3.99 -43.41 -16.06
N VAL A 8 3.14 -42.38 -15.92
CA VAL A 8 1.73 -42.45 -16.33
C VAL A 8 1.60 -42.57 -17.84
N SER A 9 2.40 -41.79 -18.65
CA SER A 9 2.40 -41.90 -20.11
C SER A 9 2.73 -43.29 -20.59
N LYS A 10 3.75 -43.92 -20.00
CA LYS A 10 4.07 -45.33 -20.32
C LYS A 10 2.94 -46.27 -20.03
N ARG A 11 2.28 -46.15 -18.84
CA ARG A 11 1.17 -47.00 -18.49
C ARG A 11 -0.07 -46.81 -19.36
N ILE A 12 -0.37 -45.57 -19.74
CA ILE A 12 -1.45 -45.26 -20.66
C ILE A 12 -1.20 -45.97 -21.99
N LEU A 13 0.03 -45.86 -22.55
CA LEU A 13 0.39 -46.51 -23.79
C LEU A 13 0.34 -48.05 -23.70
N ASP A 14 0.67 -48.63 -22.55
CA ASP A 14 0.54 -50.08 -22.31
C ASP A 14 -0.95 -50.56 -22.19
N ARG A 15 -1.91 -49.64 -22.04
CA ARG A 15 -3.35 -49.93 -21.78
C ARG A 15 -4.25 -49.68 -22.98
N VAL A 16 -3.77 -49.01 -24.01
CA VAL A 16 -4.55 -48.64 -25.19
C VAL A 16 -3.82 -49.11 -26.45
N ASP A 17 -4.56 -49.66 -27.41
CA ASP A 17 -3.99 -50.07 -28.71
C ASP A 17 -3.72 -48.87 -29.59
N SER A 18 -4.54 -47.86 -29.51
CA SER A 18 -4.38 -46.58 -30.20
C SER A 18 -4.57 -45.38 -29.28
N THR A 19 -3.71 -44.35 -29.43
CA THR A 19 -3.85 -43.09 -28.65
C THR A 19 -5.09 -42.28 -29.02
N SER A 20 -5.70 -42.55 -30.20
CA SER A 20 -7.00 -41.97 -30.58
C SER A 20 -8.17 -42.44 -29.71
N ASP A 21 -8.01 -43.58 -29.05
CA ASP A 21 -9.09 -44.27 -28.30
C ASP A 21 -9.03 -43.93 -26.80
N CYS A 22 -8.22 -42.99 -26.45
CA CYS A 22 -8.16 -42.53 -25.07
C CYS A 22 -8.42 -41.03 -24.89
N VAL A 23 -8.92 -40.70 -23.70
CA VAL A 23 -9.15 -39.37 -23.21
C VAL A 23 -8.36 -39.18 -21.92
N ILE A 24 -7.52 -38.17 -21.84
CA ILE A 24 -6.70 -37.87 -20.66
C ILE A 24 -7.23 -36.61 -19.99
N ILE A 25 -7.64 -36.71 -18.75
CA ILE A 25 -8.17 -35.59 -17.96
C ILE A 25 -7.17 -35.22 -16.88
N LEU A 26 -6.82 -33.93 -16.83
CA LEU A 26 -5.78 -33.35 -15.96
C LEU A 26 -6.30 -32.14 -15.16
N PRO A 27 -5.64 -31.78 -14.07
CA PRO A 27 -6.11 -30.66 -13.24
C PRO A 27 -5.86 -29.28 -13.86
N ASN A 28 -4.89 -29.12 -14.77
CA ASN A 28 -4.53 -27.84 -15.38
C ASN A 28 -3.97 -27.97 -16.80
N ASN A 29 -3.96 -26.86 -17.53
CA ASN A 29 -3.48 -26.82 -18.94
C ASN A 29 -2.00 -27.15 -19.09
N ARG A 30 -1.18 -26.86 -18.07
CA ARG A 30 0.26 -27.08 -18.14
C ARG A 30 0.58 -28.58 -18.14
N SER A 31 -0.09 -29.35 -17.26
CA SER A 31 0.05 -30.81 -17.21
C SER A 31 -0.31 -31.45 -18.57
N LYS A 32 -1.26 -30.86 -19.33
CA LYS A 32 -1.59 -31.32 -20.71
C LYS A 32 -0.37 -31.24 -21.63
N LEU A 33 0.37 -30.14 -21.59
CA LEU A 33 1.55 -29.96 -22.42
C LEU A 33 2.66 -30.96 -22.06
N TYR A 34 2.90 -31.17 -20.78
CA TYR A 34 3.95 -32.09 -20.31
C TYR A 34 3.62 -33.54 -20.57
N ILE A 35 2.35 -33.97 -20.43
CA ILE A 35 1.99 -35.36 -20.74
C ILE A 35 2.09 -35.66 -22.23
N LEU A 36 1.72 -34.68 -23.08
CA LEU A 36 1.88 -34.84 -24.55
C LEU A 36 3.37 -34.89 -24.95
N ASP A 37 4.20 -34.05 -24.32
CA ASP A 37 5.66 -34.10 -24.50
C ASP A 37 6.24 -35.46 -24.04
N SER A 38 5.84 -35.96 -22.86
CA SER A 38 6.24 -37.29 -22.39
C SER A 38 5.81 -38.41 -23.33
N ILE A 39 4.58 -38.38 -23.84
CA ILE A 39 4.08 -39.37 -24.82
C ILE A 39 4.91 -39.29 -26.10
N SER A 40 5.20 -38.08 -26.62
CA SER A 40 5.98 -37.90 -27.85
C SER A 40 7.41 -38.42 -27.72
N LYS A 41 8.02 -38.37 -26.53
CA LYS A 41 9.37 -38.93 -26.28
C LYS A 41 9.42 -40.46 -26.21
N ILE A 42 8.30 -41.10 -25.87
CA ILE A 42 8.22 -42.55 -25.78
C ILE A 42 7.97 -43.19 -27.16
N ILE A 43 7.21 -42.52 -28.01
CA ILE A 43 6.76 -43.09 -29.29
C ILE A 43 7.67 -42.57 -30.43
N SER A 44 8.18 -43.51 -31.21
CA SER A 44 9.06 -43.20 -32.38
C SER A 44 8.32 -43.11 -33.73
N LYS A 45 7.01 -43.42 -33.73
CA LYS A 45 6.20 -43.41 -34.98
C LYS A 45 5.16 -42.28 -34.91
N PRO A 46 4.73 -41.70 -36.03
CA PRO A 46 3.63 -40.76 -36.08
C PRO A 46 2.35 -41.36 -35.51
N ILE A 47 1.69 -40.67 -34.59
CA ILE A 47 0.44 -41.06 -33.97
C ILE A 47 -0.60 -39.95 -34.02
N ILE A 48 -1.87 -40.29 -33.87
CA ILE A 48 -2.92 -39.31 -33.58
C ILE A 48 -2.83 -38.96 -32.09
N SER A 49 -2.75 -37.68 -31.77
CA SER A 49 -2.67 -37.22 -30.38
C SER A 49 -3.91 -37.67 -29.57
N PRO A 50 -3.72 -38.12 -28.34
CA PRO A 50 -4.86 -38.40 -27.47
C PRO A 50 -5.68 -37.12 -27.21
N GLN A 51 -6.98 -37.26 -26.98
CA GLN A 51 -7.78 -36.15 -26.51
C GLN A 51 -7.39 -35.80 -25.08
N THR A 52 -7.06 -34.51 -24.83
CA THR A 52 -6.66 -34.03 -23.51
C THR A 52 -7.55 -32.90 -23.06
N PHE A 53 -8.08 -32.99 -21.84
CA PHE A 53 -8.93 -31.99 -21.24
C PHE A 53 -8.41 -31.61 -19.85
N THR A 54 -8.63 -30.36 -19.45
CA THR A 54 -8.70 -30.05 -18.02
C THR A 54 -10.02 -30.53 -17.48
N ILE A 55 -10.13 -30.72 -16.15
CA ILE A 55 -11.39 -31.14 -15.53
C ILE A 55 -12.52 -30.14 -15.83
N SER A 56 -12.25 -28.85 -15.85
CA SER A 56 -13.26 -27.83 -16.18
C SER A 56 -13.72 -27.92 -17.62
N GLU A 57 -12.78 -28.12 -18.59
CA GLU A 57 -13.13 -28.35 -19.99
C GLU A 57 -13.98 -29.62 -20.17
N PHE A 58 -13.57 -30.71 -19.51
CA PHE A 58 -14.29 -31.97 -19.58
C PHE A 58 -15.73 -31.86 -19.05
N ILE A 59 -15.93 -31.20 -17.92
CA ILE A 59 -17.26 -31.00 -17.33
C ILE A 59 -18.12 -30.07 -18.18
N SER A 60 -17.50 -29.04 -18.81
CA SER A 60 -18.19 -28.17 -19.78
C SER A 60 -18.65 -28.93 -21.02
N GLU A 61 -17.84 -29.91 -21.50
CA GLU A 61 -18.19 -30.82 -22.58
C GLU A 61 -19.38 -31.70 -22.19
N LEU A 62 -19.34 -32.32 -21.00
CA LEU A 62 -20.44 -33.17 -20.46
C LEU A 62 -21.78 -32.43 -20.37
N SER A 63 -21.76 -31.14 -20.01
CA SER A 63 -22.96 -30.34 -19.79
C SER A 63 -23.38 -29.50 -21.01
N ASP A 64 -22.61 -29.50 -22.10
CA ASP A 64 -22.74 -28.57 -23.25
C ASP A 64 -22.90 -27.10 -22.80
N SER A 65 -22.16 -26.70 -21.77
CA SER A 65 -22.29 -25.38 -21.15
C SER A 65 -20.92 -24.71 -21.04
N SER A 66 -20.93 -23.38 -21.04
CA SER A 66 -19.71 -22.55 -20.89
C SER A 66 -19.82 -21.66 -19.67
N GLU A 67 -18.67 -21.30 -19.10
CA GLU A 67 -18.65 -20.43 -17.93
C GLU A 67 -19.04 -18.99 -18.28
N VAL A 68 -19.93 -18.38 -17.51
CA VAL A 68 -20.37 -17.00 -17.66
C VAL A 68 -19.30 -16.04 -17.13
N ASP A 69 -19.13 -14.90 -17.79
CA ASP A 69 -18.29 -13.80 -17.31
C ASP A 69 -18.74 -13.33 -15.92
N LYS A 70 -17.79 -13.13 -15.01
CA LYS A 70 -18.08 -12.77 -13.61
C LYS A 70 -18.85 -11.47 -13.48
N LEU A 71 -18.49 -10.45 -14.25
CA LEU A 71 -19.17 -9.16 -14.20
C LEU A 71 -20.61 -9.30 -14.71
N ARG A 72 -20.81 -10.05 -15.80
CA ARG A 72 -22.15 -10.35 -16.32
C ARG A 72 -22.99 -11.07 -15.26
N LEU A 73 -22.43 -12.05 -14.57
CA LEU A 73 -23.12 -12.76 -13.49
C LEU A 73 -23.55 -11.83 -12.35
N ILE A 74 -22.69 -10.88 -11.96
CA ILE A 74 -22.99 -9.88 -10.93
C ILE A 74 -24.12 -8.96 -11.37
N PHE A 75 -24.12 -8.49 -12.62
CA PHE A 75 -25.22 -7.66 -13.15
C PHE A 75 -26.54 -8.45 -13.24
N ASP A 76 -26.49 -9.68 -13.74
CA ASP A 76 -27.64 -10.57 -13.78
C ASP A 76 -28.23 -10.82 -12.39
N PHE A 77 -27.36 -10.98 -11.39
CA PHE A 77 -27.76 -11.17 -10.01
C PHE A 77 -28.35 -9.90 -9.38
N TYR A 78 -27.80 -8.72 -9.71
CA TYR A 78 -28.37 -7.44 -9.24
C TYR A 78 -29.80 -7.20 -9.75
N ASP A 79 -30.07 -7.55 -11.00
CA ASP A 79 -31.43 -7.46 -11.56
C ASP A 79 -32.40 -8.41 -10.82
N ILE A 80 -31.97 -9.61 -10.50
CA ILE A 80 -32.73 -10.57 -9.68
C ILE A 80 -32.94 -10.03 -8.26
N TYR A 81 -31.92 -9.48 -7.64
CA TYR A 81 -31.97 -8.90 -6.31
C TYR A 81 -33.00 -7.77 -6.26
N LYS A 82 -32.98 -6.82 -7.23
CA LYS A 82 -33.96 -5.73 -7.32
C LYS A 82 -35.39 -6.19 -7.51
N SER A 83 -35.59 -7.24 -8.29
CA SER A 83 -36.95 -7.75 -8.58
C SER A 83 -37.55 -8.55 -7.41
N ASN A 84 -36.70 -9.10 -6.52
CA ASN A 84 -37.14 -9.92 -5.39
C ASN A 84 -36.97 -9.22 -4.03
N THR A 85 -36.59 -7.95 -4.01
CA THR A 85 -36.40 -7.14 -2.79
C THR A 85 -37.32 -5.92 -2.84
N PRO A 86 -38.03 -5.56 -1.74
CA PRO A 86 -38.80 -4.33 -1.68
C PRO A 86 -37.91 -3.10 -1.94
N LYS A 87 -38.44 -2.09 -2.65
CA LYS A 87 -37.65 -0.89 -3.03
C LYS A 87 -36.99 -0.16 -1.86
N ILE A 88 -37.62 -0.19 -0.68
CA ILE A 88 -37.10 0.47 0.53
C ILE A 88 -35.86 -0.24 1.08
N GLU A 89 -35.75 -1.56 0.88
CA GLU A 89 -34.67 -2.39 1.38
C GLU A 89 -33.62 -2.70 0.29
N THR A 90 -33.84 -2.21 -0.94
CA THR A 90 -32.93 -2.49 -2.06
C THR A 90 -31.67 -1.62 -1.95
N ASP A 91 -30.53 -2.26 -1.82
CA ASP A 91 -29.23 -1.59 -1.89
C ASP A 91 -28.98 -0.97 -3.27
N ASN A 92 -28.28 0.17 -3.29
CA ASN A 92 -27.68 0.64 -4.52
C ASN A 92 -26.59 -0.35 -5.00
N PHE A 93 -26.17 -0.23 -6.25
CA PHE A 93 -25.22 -1.19 -6.82
C PHE A 93 -23.86 -1.19 -6.12
N GLU A 94 -23.38 -0.04 -5.61
CA GLU A 94 -22.13 0.06 -4.88
C GLU A 94 -22.16 -0.78 -3.58
N ASN A 95 -23.22 -0.68 -2.80
CA ASN A 95 -23.41 -1.46 -1.58
C ASN A 95 -23.61 -2.95 -1.89
N PHE A 96 -24.35 -3.26 -2.95
CA PHE A 96 -24.56 -4.63 -3.43
C PHE A 96 -23.22 -5.32 -3.78
N LEU A 97 -22.27 -4.60 -4.41
CA LEU A 97 -20.95 -5.14 -4.75
C LEU A 97 -20.11 -5.56 -3.54
N ILE A 98 -20.40 -5.05 -2.34
CA ILE A 98 -19.65 -5.40 -1.12
C ILE A 98 -19.89 -6.84 -0.72
N TRP A 99 -21.10 -7.36 -0.92
CA TRP A 99 -21.51 -8.68 -0.41
C TRP A 99 -21.88 -9.70 -1.51
N ALA A 100 -22.41 -9.26 -2.63
CA ALA A 100 -22.92 -10.15 -3.68
C ALA A 100 -21.89 -11.14 -4.27
N PRO A 101 -20.61 -10.75 -4.49
CA PRO A 101 -19.59 -11.69 -4.96
C PRO A 101 -19.35 -12.85 -3.99
N THR A 102 -19.42 -12.59 -2.68
CA THR A 102 -19.29 -13.61 -1.64
C THR A 102 -20.47 -14.60 -1.70
N LEU A 103 -21.68 -14.09 -1.81
CA LEU A 103 -22.86 -14.92 -1.89
C LEU A 103 -22.89 -15.77 -3.18
N LEU A 104 -22.50 -15.20 -4.32
CA LEU A 104 -22.35 -15.94 -5.58
C LEU A 104 -21.31 -17.05 -5.47
N SER A 105 -20.21 -16.82 -4.75
CA SER A 105 -19.21 -17.86 -4.46
C SER A 105 -19.81 -18.98 -3.60
N ASP A 106 -20.67 -18.65 -2.65
CA ASP A 106 -21.34 -19.63 -1.81
C ASP A 106 -22.39 -20.43 -2.59
N PHE A 107 -23.18 -19.80 -3.45
CA PHE A 107 -24.09 -20.51 -4.37
C PHE A 107 -23.33 -21.46 -5.30
N ASN A 108 -22.17 -21.02 -5.83
CA ASN A 108 -21.29 -21.87 -6.63
C ASN A 108 -20.82 -23.13 -5.86
N LYS A 109 -20.53 -23.00 -4.54
CA LYS A 109 -20.18 -24.15 -3.70
C LYS A 109 -21.36 -25.08 -3.46
N LEU A 110 -22.57 -24.55 -3.17
CA LEU A 110 -23.77 -25.36 -2.98
C LEU A 110 -24.00 -26.28 -4.18
N ASP A 111 -23.85 -25.78 -5.40
CA ASP A 111 -24.03 -26.54 -6.62
C ASP A 111 -22.88 -27.51 -6.91
N SER A 112 -21.64 -27.09 -6.75
CA SER A 112 -20.46 -27.95 -6.96
C SER A 112 -20.41 -29.13 -5.98
N TYR A 113 -20.95 -28.96 -4.78
CA TYR A 113 -21.04 -30.01 -3.76
C TYR A 113 -22.38 -30.73 -3.75
N LEU A 114 -23.26 -30.43 -4.71
CA LEU A 114 -24.56 -31.09 -4.91
C LEU A 114 -25.46 -31.03 -3.67
N VAL A 115 -25.37 -29.96 -2.90
CA VAL A 115 -26.16 -29.80 -1.67
C VAL A 115 -27.65 -29.77 -2.01
N ASN A 116 -28.47 -30.45 -1.17
CA ASN A 116 -29.93 -30.29 -1.24
C ASN A 116 -30.29 -28.88 -0.73
N THR A 117 -30.58 -27.98 -1.66
CA THR A 117 -30.79 -26.58 -1.36
C THR A 117 -32.05 -26.28 -0.57
N GLU A 118 -33.10 -27.11 -0.68
CA GLU A 118 -34.33 -26.95 0.10
C GLU A 118 -34.09 -27.18 1.59
N ILE A 119 -33.41 -28.30 1.92
CA ILE A 119 -33.05 -28.62 3.30
C ILE A 119 -32.04 -27.58 3.82
N PHE A 120 -31.02 -27.26 3.02
CA PHE A 120 -29.98 -26.34 3.40
C PHE A 120 -30.52 -24.95 3.79
N PHE A 121 -31.37 -24.37 2.96
CA PHE A 121 -31.91 -23.03 3.25
C PHE A 121 -32.88 -23.04 4.44
N LYS A 122 -33.64 -24.12 4.64
CA LYS A 122 -34.49 -24.27 5.79
C LYS A 122 -33.67 -24.31 7.09
N ASP A 123 -32.61 -25.09 7.13
CA ASP A 123 -31.75 -25.21 8.30
C ASP A 123 -30.96 -23.94 8.54
N LEU A 124 -30.52 -23.25 7.46
CA LEU A 124 -29.84 -21.94 7.54
C LEU A 124 -30.72 -20.87 8.19
N ILE A 125 -32.00 -20.80 7.80
CA ILE A 125 -32.97 -19.84 8.38
C ILE A 125 -33.18 -20.18 9.84
N SER A 126 -33.44 -21.44 10.18
CA SER A 126 -33.65 -21.90 11.56
C SER A 126 -32.41 -21.61 12.45
N TYR A 127 -31.21 -21.80 11.92
CA TYR A 127 -29.95 -21.47 12.63
C TYR A 127 -29.86 -19.98 12.95
N HIS A 128 -30.25 -19.13 12.03
CA HIS A 128 -30.24 -17.67 12.26
C HIS A 128 -31.34 -17.24 13.21
N GLU A 129 -32.53 -17.84 13.17
CA GLU A 129 -33.59 -17.57 14.15
C GLU A 129 -33.14 -17.90 15.58
N LEU A 130 -32.43 -19.00 15.79
CA LEU A 130 -31.91 -19.41 17.09
C LEU A 130 -30.79 -18.49 17.58
N THR A 131 -29.88 -18.04 16.68
CA THR A 131 -28.78 -17.16 17.04
C THR A 131 -29.23 -15.74 17.35
N PHE A 132 -30.32 -15.27 16.76
CA PHE A 132 -30.90 -13.96 17.11
C PHE A 132 -31.47 -13.91 18.53
N TRP A 133 -31.84 -15.05 19.10
CA TRP A 133 -32.38 -15.11 20.47
C TRP A 133 -31.32 -14.86 21.54
N ASP A 134 -30.07 -15.13 21.27
CA ASP A 134 -28.99 -15.13 22.28
C ASP A 134 -27.99 -13.97 22.20
N GLN A 135 -27.99 -13.09 21.19
CA GLN A 135 -26.91 -12.11 21.06
C GLN A 135 -27.27 -10.74 20.50
N LYS A 136 -26.80 -9.72 21.22
CA LYS A 136 -26.58 -8.31 20.84
C LYS A 136 -25.61 -8.12 19.64
N ILE A 137 -25.48 -9.04 18.71
CA ILE A 137 -24.59 -8.90 17.56
C ILE A 137 -25.31 -8.13 16.46
N ARG A 138 -24.95 -6.87 16.28
CA ARG A 138 -25.36 -5.98 15.19
C ARG A 138 -24.79 -6.46 13.86
N PHE A 139 -25.27 -7.56 13.31
CA PHE A 139 -25.15 -7.76 11.87
C PHE A 139 -26.24 -6.98 11.16
N LYS A 140 -25.86 -6.17 10.16
CA LYS A 140 -26.74 -5.27 9.38
C LYS A 140 -27.76 -5.99 8.49
N PHE A 141 -27.82 -7.33 8.50
CA PHE A 141 -28.76 -8.07 7.73
C PHE A 141 -29.95 -8.47 8.60
N ASN A 142 -31.10 -7.87 8.30
CA ASN A 142 -32.39 -8.26 8.87
C ASN A 142 -32.71 -9.73 8.56
N LEU A 143 -33.50 -10.41 9.42
CA LEU A 143 -33.99 -11.79 9.20
C LEU A 143 -34.58 -11.96 7.79
N ASN A 144 -35.27 -10.94 7.29
CA ASN A 144 -35.80 -10.84 5.95
C ASN A 144 -34.79 -11.13 4.81
N PHE A 145 -33.51 -10.82 4.99
CA PHE A 145 -32.48 -11.13 4.00
C PHE A 145 -32.28 -12.65 3.86
N TRP A 146 -32.19 -13.35 4.99
CA TRP A 146 -31.99 -14.80 5.02
C TRP A 146 -33.19 -15.56 4.46
N GLU A 147 -34.42 -15.13 4.76
CA GLU A 147 -35.64 -15.68 4.21
C GLU A 147 -35.75 -15.51 2.70
N ARG A 148 -35.09 -14.52 2.13
CA ARG A 148 -35.08 -14.26 0.67
C ARG A 148 -33.98 -14.99 -0.08
N LEU A 149 -32.95 -15.51 0.59
CA LEU A 149 -31.84 -16.22 -0.07
C LEU A 149 -32.31 -17.36 -0.97
N PRO A 150 -33.25 -18.23 -0.56
CA PRO A 150 -33.78 -19.27 -1.45
C PRO A 150 -34.36 -18.68 -2.74
N LYS A 151 -35.09 -17.57 -2.64
CA LYS A 151 -35.71 -16.91 -3.81
C LYS A 151 -34.66 -16.36 -4.75
N TYR A 152 -33.59 -15.75 -4.23
CA TYR A 152 -32.48 -15.25 -5.04
C TYR A 152 -31.75 -16.37 -5.75
N TYR A 153 -31.49 -17.47 -5.06
CA TYR A 153 -30.84 -18.65 -5.61
C TYR A 153 -31.68 -19.29 -6.73
N GLU A 154 -32.97 -19.58 -6.46
CA GLU A 154 -33.83 -20.20 -7.45
C GLU A 154 -34.09 -19.31 -8.68
N ALA A 155 -34.27 -18.00 -8.48
CA ALA A 155 -34.42 -17.06 -9.59
C ALA A 155 -33.15 -17.00 -10.46
N LEU A 156 -31.94 -17.02 -9.84
CA LEU A 156 -30.67 -17.03 -10.56
C LEU A 156 -30.51 -18.33 -11.35
N LYS A 157 -30.75 -19.46 -10.71
CA LYS A 157 -30.72 -20.79 -11.31
C LYS A 157 -31.66 -20.89 -12.50
N LYS A 158 -32.93 -20.45 -12.36
CA LYS A 158 -33.92 -20.42 -13.43
C LYS A 158 -33.47 -19.54 -14.63
N LYS A 159 -32.91 -18.35 -14.35
CA LYS A 159 -32.42 -17.45 -15.40
C LYS A 159 -31.27 -18.09 -16.19
N LEU A 160 -30.34 -18.76 -15.49
CA LEU A 160 -29.16 -19.36 -16.11
C LEU A 160 -29.41 -20.74 -16.76
N SER A 161 -30.38 -21.51 -16.26
CA SER A 161 -30.70 -22.83 -16.82
C SER A 161 -31.17 -22.78 -18.28
N SER A 162 -31.77 -21.65 -18.70
CA SER A 162 -32.15 -21.40 -20.09
C SER A 162 -31.02 -20.91 -20.97
N SER A 163 -29.84 -20.60 -20.40
CA SER A 163 -28.66 -20.08 -21.09
C SER A 163 -27.57 -21.15 -21.23
N LYS A 164 -26.80 -21.03 -22.32
CA LYS A 164 -25.57 -21.83 -22.48
C LYS A 164 -24.46 -21.36 -21.50
N PHE A 165 -24.54 -20.12 -20.98
CA PHE A 165 -23.57 -19.53 -20.09
C PHE A 165 -24.06 -19.61 -18.65
N LYS A 166 -23.31 -20.31 -17.79
CA LYS A 166 -23.65 -20.61 -16.40
C LYS A 166 -22.44 -20.42 -15.49
N TYR A 167 -22.64 -20.27 -14.18
CA TYR A 167 -21.52 -20.31 -13.24
C TYR A 167 -21.05 -21.75 -13.02
N LYS A 168 -19.81 -21.91 -12.63
CA LYS A 168 -19.12 -23.20 -12.57
C LYS A 168 -19.88 -24.30 -11.81
N GLY A 169 -20.42 -24.00 -10.62
CA GLY A 169 -21.17 -24.99 -9.81
C GLY A 169 -22.43 -25.50 -10.51
N LEU A 170 -23.15 -24.62 -11.21
CA LEU A 170 -24.34 -25.04 -11.95
C LEU A 170 -23.97 -25.94 -13.15
N ILE A 171 -22.83 -25.64 -13.83
CA ILE A 171 -22.28 -26.52 -14.89
C ILE A 171 -21.99 -27.92 -14.32
N TYR A 172 -21.38 -28.01 -13.12
CA TYR A 172 -21.08 -29.27 -12.46
C TYR A 172 -22.35 -30.06 -12.11
N ARG A 173 -23.37 -29.40 -11.59
CA ARG A 173 -24.64 -30.02 -11.26
C ARG A 173 -25.35 -30.60 -12.50
N GLU A 174 -25.31 -29.87 -13.61
CA GLU A 174 -25.92 -30.33 -14.87
C GLU A 174 -25.10 -31.44 -15.53
N ALA A 175 -23.77 -31.40 -15.46
CA ALA A 175 -22.93 -32.47 -15.97
C ALA A 175 -23.25 -33.84 -15.37
N ILE A 176 -23.65 -33.88 -14.09
CA ILE A 176 -24.09 -35.12 -13.44
C ILE A 176 -25.35 -35.70 -14.11
N ASN A 177 -26.29 -34.85 -14.53
CA ASN A 177 -27.52 -35.31 -15.20
C ASN A 177 -27.24 -35.89 -16.59
N SER A 178 -26.21 -35.39 -17.29
CA SER A 178 -25.82 -35.85 -18.62
C SER A 178 -24.87 -37.06 -18.57
N LEU A 179 -24.28 -37.36 -17.42
CA LEU A 179 -23.23 -38.36 -17.24
C LEU A 179 -23.65 -39.79 -17.68
N PRO A 180 -24.82 -40.31 -17.33
CA PRO A 180 -25.24 -41.67 -17.74
C PRO A 180 -25.32 -41.82 -19.25
N ILE A 181 -25.88 -40.81 -19.94
CA ILE A 181 -26.01 -40.81 -21.40
C ILE A 181 -24.63 -40.79 -22.08
N TYR A 182 -23.70 -39.99 -21.51
CA TYR A 182 -22.33 -39.92 -22.00
C TYR A 182 -21.60 -41.25 -21.85
N ILE A 183 -21.69 -41.91 -20.68
CA ILE A 183 -21.04 -43.19 -20.41
C ILE A 183 -21.57 -44.28 -21.34
N GLU A 184 -22.87 -44.33 -21.61
CA GLU A 184 -23.47 -45.31 -22.53
C GLU A 184 -23.03 -45.09 -23.98
N SER A 185 -22.83 -43.83 -24.37
CA SER A 185 -22.49 -43.48 -25.76
C SER A 185 -21.00 -43.63 -26.11
N ILE A 186 -20.11 -43.64 -25.12
CA ILE A 186 -18.66 -43.58 -25.38
C ILE A 186 -17.96 -44.94 -25.20
N LYS A 187 -17.02 -45.24 -26.12
CA LYS A 187 -16.19 -46.45 -26.02
C LYS A 187 -14.74 -46.15 -25.64
N LYS A 188 -14.35 -44.85 -25.59
CA LYS A 188 -12.98 -44.40 -25.29
C LYS A 188 -12.65 -44.63 -23.83
N LYS A 189 -11.39 -45.02 -23.57
CA LYS A 189 -10.87 -45.15 -22.23
C LYS A 189 -10.48 -43.79 -21.66
N HIS A 190 -10.88 -43.49 -20.42
CA HIS A 190 -10.62 -42.23 -19.75
C HIS A 190 -9.53 -42.42 -18.70
N PHE A 191 -8.60 -41.46 -18.62
CA PHE A 191 -7.52 -41.47 -17.65
C PHE A 191 -7.56 -40.18 -16.83
N PHE A 192 -7.89 -40.29 -15.55
CA PHE A 192 -7.85 -39.18 -14.62
C PHE A 192 -6.48 -39.13 -13.95
N VAL A 193 -5.68 -38.06 -14.19
CA VAL A 193 -4.27 -38.03 -13.84
C VAL A 193 -3.94 -36.89 -12.88
N GLY A 194 -3.40 -37.22 -11.71
CA GLY A 194 -2.80 -36.28 -10.76
C GLY A 194 -3.78 -35.37 -10.04
N PHE A 195 -4.95 -35.86 -9.72
CA PHE A 195 -5.93 -35.16 -8.89
C PHE A 195 -5.65 -35.35 -7.39
N ASN A 196 -6.24 -34.49 -6.54
CA ASN A 196 -6.16 -34.61 -5.09
C ASN A 196 -7.52 -34.32 -4.46
N ALA A 197 -7.82 -33.10 -4.06
CA ALA A 197 -9.12 -32.72 -3.52
C ALA A 197 -10.14 -32.61 -4.66
N LEU A 198 -11.25 -33.30 -4.51
CA LEU A 198 -12.39 -33.33 -5.45
C LEU A 198 -13.63 -32.77 -4.75
N ASN A 199 -14.44 -31.99 -5.46
CA ASN A 199 -15.79 -31.69 -5.00
C ASN A 199 -16.74 -32.86 -5.18
N ASN A 200 -17.94 -32.81 -4.61
CA ASN A 200 -18.87 -33.96 -4.65
C ASN A 200 -19.31 -34.31 -6.08
N ALA A 201 -19.45 -33.35 -6.97
CA ALA A 201 -19.77 -33.63 -8.37
C ALA A 201 -18.63 -34.38 -9.07
N GLU A 202 -17.37 -33.95 -8.86
CA GLU A 202 -16.20 -34.66 -9.39
C GLU A 202 -16.07 -36.08 -8.81
N ILE A 203 -16.38 -36.26 -7.50
CA ILE A 203 -16.36 -37.57 -6.84
C ILE A 203 -17.34 -38.51 -7.54
N ILE A 204 -18.56 -38.07 -7.81
CA ILE A 204 -19.58 -38.90 -8.48
C ILE A 204 -19.12 -39.23 -9.91
N ILE A 205 -18.66 -38.24 -10.68
CA ILE A 205 -18.14 -38.44 -12.04
C ILE A 205 -17.04 -39.50 -12.04
N PHE A 206 -16.06 -39.39 -11.16
CA PHE A 206 -14.95 -40.33 -11.09
C PHE A 206 -15.39 -41.74 -10.70
N GLN A 207 -16.30 -41.85 -9.76
CA GLN A 207 -16.82 -43.17 -9.34
C GLN A 207 -17.62 -43.83 -10.45
N GLU A 208 -18.53 -43.14 -11.12
CA GLU A 208 -19.33 -43.70 -12.21
C GLU A 208 -18.43 -44.18 -13.37
N PHE A 209 -17.41 -43.43 -13.75
CA PHE A 209 -16.43 -43.86 -14.75
C PHE A 209 -15.61 -45.07 -14.29
N LEU A 210 -15.25 -45.19 -13.02
CA LEU A 210 -14.54 -46.35 -12.48
C LEU A 210 -15.42 -47.58 -12.46
N GLU A 211 -16.68 -47.45 -12.04
CA GLU A 211 -17.62 -48.56 -11.97
C GLU A 211 -18.04 -49.07 -13.35
N SER A 212 -18.09 -48.17 -14.36
CA SER A 212 -18.34 -48.56 -15.76
C SER A 212 -17.16 -49.30 -16.40
N GLY A 213 -15.99 -49.32 -15.76
CA GLY A 213 -14.77 -49.93 -16.33
C GLY A 213 -14.09 -49.08 -17.45
N LEU A 214 -14.65 -47.93 -17.76
CA LEU A 214 -14.14 -47.03 -18.82
C LEU A 214 -13.02 -46.11 -18.37
N ALA A 215 -12.67 -46.10 -17.05
CA ALA A 215 -11.60 -45.21 -16.58
C ALA A 215 -10.59 -45.88 -15.66
N GLU A 216 -9.41 -45.32 -15.66
CA GLU A 216 -8.38 -45.51 -14.62
C GLU A 216 -7.98 -44.17 -14.01
N ILE A 217 -7.64 -44.18 -12.70
CA ILE A 217 -7.16 -42.98 -12.00
C ILE A 217 -5.72 -43.17 -11.57
N TYR A 218 -4.89 -42.18 -11.80
CA TYR A 218 -3.50 -42.14 -11.34
C TYR A 218 -3.33 -40.99 -10.34
N TRP A 219 -3.25 -41.36 -9.04
CA TRP A 219 -2.99 -40.40 -7.95
C TRP A 219 -1.50 -40.14 -7.84
N ASP A 220 -1.10 -38.86 -7.82
CA ASP A 220 0.30 -38.47 -7.62
C ASP A 220 0.60 -38.28 -6.13
N ILE A 221 0.90 -39.34 -5.45
CA ILE A 221 1.17 -39.36 -4.01
C ILE A 221 2.21 -40.41 -3.64
N ASP A 222 3.01 -40.08 -2.63
CA ASP A 222 3.99 -41.01 -2.06
C ASP A 222 3.38 -41.97 -1.03
N LYS A 223 3.88 -43.18 -1.06
CA LYS A 223 3.41 -44.28 -0.18
C LYS A 223 3.51 -43.94 1.31
N LEU A 224 4.56 -43.16 1.68
CA LEU A 224 4.75 -42.69 3.06
C LEU A 224 3.51 -41.91 3.55
N PHE A 225 3.01 -40.99 2.71
CA PHE A 225 1.90 -40.12 3.05
C PHE A 225 0.55 -40.82 3.11
N ILE A 226 0.41 -41.93 2.39
CA ILE A 226 -0.76 -42.77 2.48
C ILE A 226 -0.78 -43.61 3.77
N ASN A 227 0.39 -44.16 4.13
CA ASN A 227 0.53 -45.02 5.30
C ASN A 227 0.54 -44.25 6.62
N ASN A 228 0.82 -42.97 6.61
CA ASN A 228 0.94 -42.16 7.82
C ASN A 228 -0.13 -41.05 7.85
N GLN A 229 -1.08 -41.21 8.78
CA GLN A 229 -2.22 -40.27 8.93
C GLN A 229 -1.85 -38.90 9.48
N TYR A 230 -0.66 -38.73 10.05
CA TYR A 230 -0.19 -37.43 10.56
C TYR A 230 0.12 -36.42 9.43
N TYR A 231 0.37 -36.94 8.21
CA TYR A 231 0.56 -36.04 7.06
C TYR A 231 -0.78 -35.71 6.41
N LEU A 232 -1.14 -34.42 6.41
CA LEU A 232 -2.41 -33.95 5.84
C LEU A 232 -2.47 -34.07 4.31
N ASN A 233 -1.34 -34.07 3.64
CA ASN A 233 -1.25 -34.17 2.17
C ASN A 233 -1.85 -35.45 1.60
N GLY A 234 -1.94 -36.53 2.39
CA GLY A 234 -2.61 -37.74 2.01
C GLY A 234 -4.11 -37.80 2.35
N HIS A 235 -4.69 -36.80 2.99
CA HIS A 235 -6.02 -36.81 3.58
C HIS A 235 -7.12 -37.24 2.59
N PHE A 236 -7.24 -36.55 1.47
CA PHE A 236 -8.30 -36.85 0.49
C PHE A 236 -8.14 -38.19 -0.17
N ILE A 237 -6.93 -38.52 -0.62
CA ILE A 237 -6.68 -39.81 -1.30
C ILE A 237 -6.90 -40.99 -0.35
N ARG A 238 -6.47 -40.89 0.94
CA ARG A 238 -6.79 -41.91 1.95
C ARG A 238 -8.31 -42.12 2.11
N LYS A 239 -9.07 -41.00 2.11
CA LYS A 239 -10.55 -41.06 2.17
C LYS A 239 -11.13 -41.80 0.96
N TYR A 240 -10.69 -41.44 -0.27
CA TYR A 240 -11.18 -42.08 -1.49
C TYR A 240 -10.85 -43.60 -1.51
N LEU A 241 -9.59 -43.95 -1.18
CA LEU A 241 -9.17 -45.34 -1.14
C LEU A 241 -9.92 -46.18 -0.11
N LYS A 242 -10.39 -45.59 0.98
CA LYS A 242 -11.21 -46.26 2.03
C LYS A 242 -12.68 -46.33 1.65
N ASP A 243 -13.25 -45.23 1.13
CA ASP A 243 -14.70 -45.06 1.04
C ASP A 243 -15.26 -45.56 -0.30
N TRP A 244 -14.51 -45.45 -1.41
CA TRP A 244 -15.01 -45.81 -2.73
C TRP A 244 -15.12 -47.31 -2.93
N ASN A 245 -16.28 -47.79 -3.43
CA ASN A 245 -16.57 -49.24 -3.63
C ASN A 245 -15.57 -49.85 -4.63
N HIS A 246 -15.17 -49.18 -5.65
CA HIS A 246 -14.16 -49.62 -6.59
C HIS A 246 -12.86 -50.06 -5.88
N TYR A 247 -12.34 -49.26 -4.95
CA TYR A 247 -11.08 -49.54 -4.25
C TYR A 247 -11.23 -50.57 -3.12
N LYS A 248 -12.43 -50.78 -2.61
CA LYS A 248 -12.73 -51.92 -1.70
C LYS A 248 -12.59 -53.26 -2.41
N ARG A 249 -12.93 -53.30 -3.72
CA ARG A 249 -12.81 -54.50 -4.57
C ARG A 249 -11.42 -54.60 -5.20
N ASN A 250 -10.84 -53.49 -5.67
CA ASN A 250 -9.60 -53.44 -6.42
C ASN A 250 -8.58 -52.57 -5.67
N LYS A 251 -7.61 -53.19 -4.95
CA LYS A 251 -6.59 -52.43 -4.22
C LYS A 251 -5.76 -51.59 -5.18
N TYR A 252 -5.68 -50.32 -4.88
CA TYR A 252 -4.80 -49.36 -5.59
C TYR A 252 -3.32 -49.66 -5.30
N LYS A 253 -2.50 -49.74 -6.35
CA LYS A 253 -1.09 -50.16 -6.24
C LYS A 253 -0.08 -49.13 -6.78
N PHE A 254 -0.54 -48.10 -7.43
CA PHE A 254 0.35 -47.12 -8.07
C PHE A 254 0.70 -45.99 -7.08
N PHE A 255 1.79 -46.21 -6.35
CA PHE A 255 2.34 -45.18 -5.46
C PHE A 255 3.82 -44.99 -5.78
N CYS A 256 4.33 -43.76 -5.64
CA CYS A 256 5.76 -43.51 -5.60
C CYS A 256 6.30 -43.75 -4.16
N ASP A 257 7.61 -43.97 -4.07
CA ASP A 257 8.33 -44.10 -2.78
C ASP A 257 9.64 -43.34 -2.88
N ASN A 258 9.53 -42.05 -3.17
CA ASN A 258 10.69 -41.18 -3.44
C ASN A 258 10.98 -40.21 -2.30
N PHE A 259 9.97 -39.86 -1.49
CA PHE A 259 10.17 -38.91 -0.39
C PHE A 259 11.10 -39.47 0.68
N SER A 260 11.06 -40.79 0.90
CA SER A 260 11.96 -41.49 1.82
C SER A 260 13.43 -41.53 1.40
N SER A 261 13.77 -41.15 0.15
CA SER A 261 15.15 -41.10 -0.32
C SER A 261 15.90 -39.91 0.28
N ASN A 262 17.24 -40.01 0.34
CA ASN A 262 18.07 -38.93 0.85
C ASN A 262 17.94 -37.68 -0.01
N LYS A 263 17.65 -36.51 0.60
CA LYS A 263 17.48 -35.22 -0.03
C LYS A 263 18.34 -34.17 0.65
N ASN A 264 18.83 -33.21 -0.12
CA ASN A 264 19.48 -32.02 0.40
C ASN A 264 18.44 -30.91 0.56
N ILE A 265 18.10 -30.56 1.77
CA ILE A 265 17.09 -29.55 2.08
C ILE A 265 17.77 -28.41 2.82
N GLU A 266 17.65 -27.20 2.32
CA GLU A 266 18.04 -26.00 3.04
C GLU A 266 16.82 -25.12 3.33
N ILE A 267 16.73 -24.60 4.55
CA ILE A 267 15.72 -23.63 4.98
C ILE A 267 16.45 -22.34 5.29
N VAL A 268 16.15 -21.28 4.55
CA VAL A 268 16.89 -20.01 4.66
C VAL A 268 15.96 -18.85 4.94
N GLY A 269 16.22 -18.14 6.05
CA GLY A 269 15.53 -16.91 6.40
C GLY A 269 16.25 -15.67 5.86
N PHE A 270 15.50 -14.72 5.31
CA PHE A 270 16.01 -13.46 4.75
C PHE A 270 15.37 -12.26 5.43
N PRO A 271 16.08 -11.13 5.55
CA PRO A 271 15.53 -9.90 6.11
C PRO A 271 14.50 -9.24 5.19
N ASP A 272 14.60 -9.43 3.87
CA ASP A 272 13.74 -8.78 2.88
C ASP A 272 13.61 -9.59 1.58
N GLU A 273 12.64 -9.20 0.75
CA GLU A 273 12.31 -9.83 -0.52
C GLU A 273 13.43 -9.70 -1.56
N ILE A 274 14.20 -8.61 -1.53
CA ILE A 274 15.28 -8.36 -2.49
C ILE A 274 16.45 -9.30 -2.23
N SER A 275 16.83 -9.45 -0.96
CA SER A 275 17.88 -10.38 -0.53
C SER A 275 17.53 -11.82 -0.87
N GLN A 276 16.26 -12.22 -0.61
CA GLN A 276 15.74 -13.52 -1.00
C GLN A 276 15.83 -13.73 -2.51
N SER A 277 15.41 -12.75 -3.30
CA SER A 277 15.41 -12.81 -4.78
C SER A 277 16.82 -12.92 -5.36
N LYS A 278 17.79 -12.19 -4.84
CA LYS A 278 19.21 -12.30 -5.22
C LYS A 278 19.78 -13.68 -4.91
N TYR A 279 19.42 -14.24 -3.75
CA TYR A 279 19.85 -15.59 -3.37
C TYR A 279 19.32 -16.65 -4.35
N VAL A 280 18.09 -16.51 -4.84
CA VAL A 280 17.56 -17.40 -5.90
C VAL A 280 18.48 -17.42 -7.11
N GLY A 281 18.91 -16.25 -7.61
CA GLY A 281 19.83 -16.15 -8.75
C GLY A 281 21.18 -16.82 -8.49
N GLN A 282 21.73 -16.63 -7.28
CA GLN A 282 22.96 -17.31 -6.86
C GLN A 282 22.78 -18.83 -6.84
N LYS A 283 21.67 -19.32 -6.28
CA LYS A 283 21.37 -20.75 -6.14
C LYS A 283 21.19 -21.46 -7.48
N ILE A 284 20.56 -20.81 -8.43
CA ILE A 284 20.44 -21.35 -9.79
C ILE A 284 21.84 -21.55 -10.39
N SER A 285 22.73 -20.55 -10.26
CA SER A 285 24.10 -20.67 -10.77
C SER A 285 24.88 -21.81 -10.08
N GLU A 286 24.66 -22.05 -8.80
CA GLU A 286 25.21 -23.19 -8.07
C GLU A 286 24.69 -24.52 -8.61
N TYR A 287 23.37 -24.67 -8.81
CA TYR A 287 22.76 -25.89 -9.31
C TYR A 287 23.22 -26.20 -10.74
N HIS A 288 23.34 -25.21 -11.62
CA HIS A 288 23.89 -25.39 -12.97
C HIS A 288 25.34 -25.88 -12.97
N LYS A 289 26.15 -25.48 -12.01
CA LYS A 289 27.54 -26.00 -11.86
C LYS A 289 27.57 -27.46 -11.42
N ILE A 290 26.63 -27.87 -10.57
CA ILE A 290 26.56 -29.25 -10.03
C ILE A 290 26.00 -30.23 -11.08
N SER A 291 24.95 -29.85 -11.81
CA SER A 291 24.28 -30.69 -12.79
C SER A 291 23.91 -29.90 -14.04
N LYS A 292 24.64 -30.08 -15.13
CA LYS A 292 24.39 -29.41 -16.42
C LYS A 292 23.07 -29.82 -17.09
N SER A 293 22.42 -30.90 -16.63
CA SER A 293 21.17 -31.45 -17.21
C SER A 293 19.98 -31.46 -16.26
N GLY A 294 20.16 -30.99 -15.01
CA GLY A 294 19.09 -31.00 -13.99
C GLY A 294 18.11 -29.84 -14.16
N LYS A 295 16.84 -30.12 -14.45
CA LYS A 295 15.80 -29.09 -14.52
C LYS A 295 15.56 -28.49 -13.12
N THR A 296 15.53 -27.15 -13.05
CA THR A 296 15.34 -26.39 -11.84
C THR A 296 14.01 -25.64 -11.87
N ALA A 297 13.17 -25.86 -10.86
CA ALA A 297 11.94 -25.08 -10.66
C ALA A 297 12.12 -23.99 -9.59
N ILE A 298 11.68 -22.79 -9.93
CA ILE A 298 11.51 -21.69 -8.99
C ILE A 298 10.03 -21.51 -8.77
N ILE A 299 9.61 -21.79 -7.55
CA ILE A 299 8.21 -21.75 -7.16
C ILE A 299 7.97 -20.49 -6.33
N LEU A 300 7.11 -19.63 -6.83
CA LEU A 300 6.73 -18.40 -6.15
C LEU A 300 5.44 -18.64 -5.34
N ALA A 301 5.55 -18.67 -4.00
CA ALA A 301 4.38 -18.69 -3.14
C ALA A 301 3.65 -17.33 -3.17
N ASP A 302 4.40 -16.26 -3.35
CA ASP A 302 3.90 -14.93 -3.66
C ASP A 302 4.27 -14.54 -5.09
N GLU A 303 3.25 -14.38 -5.95
CA GLU A 303 3.42 -14.01 -7.36
C GLU A 303 4.04 -12.61 -7.53
N SER A 304 3.98 -11.76 -6.51
CA SER A 304 4.58 -10.41 -6.54
C SER A 304 6.11 -10.45 -6.65
N LEU A 305 6.73 -11.55 -6.19
CA LEU A 305 8.17 -11.76 -6.26
C LEU A 305 8.70 -12.05 -7.67
N LEU A 306 7.82 -12.20 -8.67
CA LEU A 306 8.25 -12.54 -10.04
C LEU A 306 9.32 -11.57 -10.57
N ILE A 307 9.06 -10.29 -10.56
CA ILE A 307 10.00 -9.29 -11.11
C ILE A 307 11.29 -9.19 -10.27
N PRO A 308 11.25 -9.12 -8.94
CA PRO A 308 12.45 -9.20 -8.10
C PRO A 308 13.30 -10.44 -8.40
N VAL A 309 12.70 -11.62 -8.49
CA VAL A 309 13.39 -12.88 -8.78
C VAL A 309 14.04 -12.86 -10.16
N LEU A 310 13.32 -12.47 -11.21
CA LEU A 310 13.88 -12.35 -12.55
C LEU A 310 15.03 -11.32 -12.62
N SER A 311 14.93 -10.24 -11.85
CA SER A 311 15.99 -9.23 -11.75
C SER A 311 17.23 -9.73 -10.98
N GLY A 312 17.08 -10.79 -10.18
CA GLY A 312 18.17 -11.45 -9.46
C GLY A 312 18.98 -12.44 -10.31
N PHE A 313 18.53 -12.76 -11.52
CA PHE A 313 19.23 -13.72 -12.38
C PHE A 313 20.56 -13.14 -12.87
N SER A 314 21.59 -13.98 -12.84
CA SER A 314 22.88 -13.64 -13.44
C SER A 314 22.81 -13.68 -14.98
N ASN A 315 23.72 -12.97 -15.67
CA ASN A 315 23.82 -12.98 -17.13
C ASN A 315 24.13 -14.37 -17.73
N GLU A 316 24.51 -15.34 -16.90
CA GLU A 316 24.76 -16.72 -17.31
C GLU A 316 23.46 -17.48 -17.60
N ILE A 317 22.33 -17.08 -16.98
CA ILE A 317 21.02 -17.71 -17.14
C ILE A 317 20.32 -17.11 -18.35
N LYS A 318 20.59 -17.65 -19.53
CA LYS A 318 20.08 -17.13 -20.81
C LYS A 318 18.72 -17.71 -21.21
N LYS A 319 18.40 -18.92 -20.75
CA LYS A 319 17.17 -19.65 -21.10
C LYS A 319 16.38 -20.00 -19.86
N PHE A 320 15.23 -19.42 -19.75
CA PHE A 320 14.27 -19.73 -18.70
C PHE A 320 12.84 -19.53 -19.21
N ASN A 321 11.94 -20.32 -18.69
CA ASN A 321 10.52 -20.21 -18.99
C ASN A 321 9.77 -19.68 -17.76
N VAL A 322 8.89 -18.70 -17.97
CA VAL A 322 7.98 -18.19 -16.95
C VAL A 322 6.58 -18.64 -17.33
N SER A 323 6.01 -19.55 -16.54
CA SER A 323 4.70 -20.11 -16.82
C SER A 323 3.55 -19.28 -16.28
N MET A 324 3.79 -18.58 -15.19
CA MET A 324 2.81 -17.64 -14.65
C MET A 324 2.77 -16.39 -15.53
N GLY A 325 1.58 -15.96 -15.89
CA GLY A 325 1.45 -14.71 -16.64
C GLY A 325 1.79 -13.52 -15.76
N TYR A 326 2.35 -12.46 -16.35
CA TYR A 326 2.54 -11.19 -15.67
C TYR A 326 1.18 -10.57 -15.33
N ASN A 327 0.94 -10.30 -14.06
CA ASN A 327 -0.28 -9.65 -13.60
C ASN A 327 -0.26 -8.17 -13.99
N LEU A 328 -1.19 -7.74 -14.81
CA LEU A 328 -1.29 -6.34 -15.27
C LEU A 328 -1.49 -5.35 -14.12
N LYS A 329 -2.01 -5.79 -12.97
CA LYS A 329 -2.19 -4.97 -11.76
C LYS A 329 -0.85 -4.46 -11.20
N LEU A 330 0.25 -5.19 -11.44
CA LEU A 330 1.61 -4.80 -11.05
C LEU A 330 2.26 -3.83 -12.03
N SER A 331 1.61 -3.53 -13.16
CA SER A 331 2.19 -2.66 -14.18
C SER A 331 2.07 -1.18 -13.82
N PRO A 332 3.07 -0.35 -14.17
CA PRO A 332 2.96 1.11 -14.04
C PRO A 332 1.79 1.70 -14.82
N LEU A 333 1.37 1.07 -15.92
CA LEU A 333 0.19 1.52 -16.67
C LEU A 333 -1.11 1.36 -15.89
N TYR A 334 -1.26 0.26 -15.16
CA TYR A 334 -2.43 0.09 -14.29
C TYR A 334 -2.49 1.20 -13.24
N SER A 335 -1.38 1.44 -12.51
CA SER A 335 -1.35 2.49 -11.49
C SER A 335 -1.61 3.88 -12.09
N PHE A 336 -1.13 4.14 -13.32
CA PHE A 336 -1.37 5.39 -14.02
C PHE A 336 -2.86 5.60 -14.35
N PHE A 337 -3.52 4.61 -14.96
CA PHE A 337 -4.94 4.72 -15.29
C PHE A 337 -5.82 4.76 -14.03
N ASN A 338 -5.46 4.01 -13.00
CA ASN A 338 -6.16 4.03 -11.73
C ASN A 338 -6.07 5.41 -11.04
N LEU A 339 -4.89 6.05 -11.03
CA LEU A 339 -4.74 7.42 -10.53
C LEU A 339 -5.62 8.44 -11.28
N ILE A 340 -5.87 8.22 -12.57
CA ILE A 340 -6.79 9.10 -13.32
C ILE A 340 -8.24 8.85 -12.90
N ILE A 341 -8.63 7.60 -12.66
CA ILE A 341 -9.97 7.28 -12.12
C ILE A 341 -10.13 7.92 -10.74
N ASP A 342 -9.14 7.79 -9.85
CA ASP A 342 -9.12 8.41 -8.52
C ASP A 342 -9.28 9.92 -8.58
N LEU A 343 -8.56 10.57 -9.52
CA LEU A 343 -8.62 12.01 -9.71
C LEU A 343 -10.05 12.49 -10.01
N HIS A 344 -10.76 11.76 -10.87
CA HIS A 344 -12.12 12.13 -11.26
C HIS A 344 -13.17 11.71 -10.23
N GLU A 345 -12.95 10.60 -9.51
CA GLU A 345 -13.82 10.15 -8.41
C GLU A 345 -13.82 11.15 -7.25
N GLU A 346 -12.64 11.65 -6.87
CA GLU A 346 -12.49 12.60 -5.77
C GLU A 346 -12.76 14.05 -6.17
N SER A 347 -13.05 14.32 -7.44
CA SER A 347 -13.35 15.68 -7.92
C SER A 347 -14.65 16.19 -7.32
N LYS A 348 -14.65 17.43 -6.79
CA LYS A 348 -15.83 18.09 -6.22
C LYS A 348 -16.05 19.44 -6.90
N ASP A 349 -17.27 19.73 -7.31
CA ASP A 349 -17.70 21.05 -7.82
C ASP A 349 -16.72 21.70 -8.83
N SER A 350 -16.13 20.93 -9.73
CA SER A 350 -15.13 21.41 -10.70
C SER A 350 -13.75 21.73 -10.11
N TYR A 351 -13.42 21.20 -8.95
CA TYR A 351 -12.08 21.26 -8.34
C TYR A 351 -11.45 19.88 -8.27
N LEU A 352 -10.14 19.83 -8.48
CA LEU A 352 -9.31 18.64 -8.36
C LEU A 352 -8.42 18.74 -7.14
N ASN A 353 -8.19 17.63 -6.47
CA ASN A 353 -7.24 17.55 -5.37
C ASN A 353 -5.80 17.69 -5.90
N CYS A 354 -5.06 18.70 -5.42
CA CYS A 354 -3.69 18.99 -5.85
C CYS A 354 -2.73 17.84 -5.63
N TYR A 355 -2.93 17.05 -4.56
CA TYR A 355 -2.11 15.89 -4.29
C TYR A 355 -2.25 14.81 -5.37
N ASN A 356 -3.47 14.53 -5.83
CA ASN A 356 -3.71 13.58 -6.92
C ASN A 356 -3.17 14.12 -8.26
N VAL A 357 -3.31 15.41 -8.51
CA VAL A 357 -2.68 16.04 -9.67
C VAL A 357 -1.17 15.85 -9.64
N LEU A 358 -0.52 16.09 -8.50
CA LEU A 358 0.93 15.88 -8.36
C LEU A 358 1.34 14.40 -8.46
N LYS A 359 0.58 13.47 -7.89
CA LYS A 359 0.84 12.04 -8.07
C LYS A 359 0.92 11.66 -9.54
N ILE A 360 -0.05 12.14 -10.35
CA ILE A 360 -0.07 11.91 -11.79
C ILE A 360 1.13 12.55 -12.47
N LEU A 361 1.44 13.84 -12.20
CA LEU A 361 2.56 14.55 -12.81
C LEU A 361 3.93 13.94 -12.44
N ASN A 362 4.05 13.40 -11.23
CA ASN A 362 5.25 12.73 -10.76
C ASN A 362 5.32 11.24 -11.12
N HIS A 363 4.25 10.66 -11.67
CA HIS A 363 4.23 9.28 -12.07
C HIS A 363 5.34 8.96 -13.07
N GLY A 364 6.03 7.81 -12.89
CA GLY A 364 7.17 7.42 -13.73
C GLY A 364 6.85 7.39 -15.22
N PHE A 365 5.65 6.94 -15.57
CA PHE A 365 5.17 6.90 -16.95
C PHE A 365 5.05 8.32 -17.57
N ILE A 366 4.52 9.30 -16.83
CA ILE A 366 4.44 10.69 -17.28
C ILE A 366 5.83 11.30 -17.43
N LYS A 367 6.73 11.05 -16.47
CA LYS A 367 8.12 11.53 -16.56
C LYS A 367 8.86 10.98 -17.78
N GLU A 368 8.61 9.73 -18.12
CA GLU A 368 9.19 9.10 -19.32
C GLU A 368 8.59 9.68 -20.60
N LEU A 369 7.27 9.83 -20.65
CA LEU A 369 6.52 10.40 -21.76
C LEU A 369 6.96 11.84 -22.10
N PHE A 370 7.25 12.64 -21.08
CA PHE A 370 7.72 14.02 -21.19
C PHE A 370 9.24 14.16 -21.10
N LYS A 371 10.03 13.08 -21.28
CA LYS A 371 11.49 13.11 -21.16
C LYS A 371 12.14 14.19 -22.04
N LYS A 372 11.64 14.42 -23.25
CA LYS A 372 12.09 15.50 -24.16
C LYS A 372 11.59 16.89 -23.76
N ASN A 373 10.47 17.00 -23.04
CA ASN A 373 9.80 18.24 -22.70
C ASN A 373 9.62 18.43 -21.17
N ARG A 374 10.61 18.05 -20.39
CA ARG A 374 10.60 18.07 -18.91
C ARG A 374 10.20 19.44 -18.33
N LYS A 375 10.52 20.54 -19.04
CA LYS A 375 10.18 21.89 -18.60
C LYS A 375 8.67 22.10 -18.41
N ILE A 376 7.82 21.43 -19.21
CA ILE A 376 6.34 21.55 -19.09
C ILE A 376 5.89 21.00 -17.74
N ILE A 377 6.32 19.78 -17.41
CA ILE A 377 5.93 19.13 -16.15
C ILE A 377 6.54 19.88 -14.96
N LYS A 378 7.82 20.26 -15.03
CA LYS A 378 8.47 21.02 -13.97
C LYS A 378 7.75 22.34 -13.69
N ASN A 379 7.46 23.14 -14.73
CA ASN A 379 6.73 24.40 -14.55
C ASN A 379 5.33 24.17 -13.94
N PHE A 380 4.65 23.10 -14.32
CA PHE A 380 3.34 22.79 -13.74
C PHE A 380 3.45 22.43 -12.25
N VAL A 381 4.41 21.56 -11.89
CA VAL A 381 4.70 21.19 -10.50
C VAL A 381 5.09 22.42 -9.68
N ASP A 382 5.96 23.31 -10.21
CA ASP A 382 6.42 24.53 -9.51
C ASP A 382 5.24 25.49 -9.27
N VAL A 383 4.35 25.63 -10.24
CA VAL A 383 3.12 26.43 -10.07
C VAL A 383 2.23 25.84 -8.97
N LEU A 384 2.02 24.52 -8.96
CA LEU A 384 1.20 23.87 -7.93
C LEU A 384 1.82 24.01 -6.53
N LYS A 385 3.14 23.91 -6.40
CA LYS A 385 3.86 24.10 -5.14
C LYS A 385 3.65 25.50 -4.55
N ASN A 386 3.65 26.51 -5.42
CA ASN A 386 3.48 27.90 -5.00
C ASN A 386 2.03 28.29 -4.70
N TYR A 387 1.07 27.39 -5.00
CA TYR A 387 -0.36 27.70 -4.83
C TYR A 387 -0.86 27.51 -3.40
N ASN A 388 -0.18 26.75 -2.54
CA ASN A 388 -0.55 26.44 -1.14
C ASN A 388 -2.04 26.04 -0.97
N MET A 389 -2.66 25.48 -2.01
CA MET A 389 -4.06 25.08 -2.03
C MET A 389 -4.20 23.55 -2.11
N GLU A 390 -5.09 23.01 -1.31
CA GLU A 390 -5.46 21.60 -1.35
C GLU A 390 -6.22 21.22 -2.62
N TYR A 391 -6.99 22.16 -3.17
CA TYR A 391 -7.80 21.97 -4.38
C TYR A 391 -7.52 23.03 -5.44
N ILE A 392 -7.43 22.63 -6.70
CA ILE A 392 -7.25 23.50 -7.87
C ILE A 392 -8.42 23.37 -8.84
N SER A 393 -8.87 24.47 -9.42
CA SER A 393 -9.94 24.45 -10.40
C SER A 393 -9.46 23.97 -11.77
N PHE A 394 -10.34 23.32 -12.54
CA PHE A 394 -10.06 22.94 -13.92
C PHE A 394 -9.68 24.14 -14.81
N ILE A 395 -10.21 25.32 -14.53
CA ILE A 395 -9.91 26.55 -15.30
C ILE A 395 -8.45 26.95 -15.09
N GLU A 396 -7.94 26.86 -13.86
CA GLU A 396 -6.56 27.20 -13.54
C GLU A 396 -5.60 26.18 -14.15
N ILE A 397 -5.91 24.89 -14.05
CA ILE A 397 -5.14 23.82 -14.71
C ILE A 397 -5.06 24.08 -16.21
N LYS A 398 -6.18 24.38 -16.85
CA LYS A 398 -6.22 24.68 -18.28
C LYS A 398 -5.38 25.89 -18.67
N LYS A 399 -5.31 26.93 -17.81
CA LYS A 399 -4.42 28.08 -18.01
C LYS A 399 -2.95 27.67 -17.91
N ILE A 400 -2.58 26.78 -16.99
CA ILE A 400 -1.20 26.29 -16.83
C ILE A 400 -0.78 25.44 -18.03
N ILE A 401 -1.64 24.55 -18.49
CA ILE A 401 -1.37 23.64 -19.62
C ILE A 401 -1.33 24.42 -20.93
N LYS A 402 -2.22 25.41 -21.16
CA LYS A 402 -2.33 26.27 -22.36
C LYS A 402 -2.13 25.52 -23.69
N GLY A 403 -2.74 24.35 -23.86
CA GLY A 403 -2.62 23.53 -25.09
C GLY A 403 -1.22 22.95 -25.36
N LYS A 404 -0.32 22.93 -24.36
CA LYS A 404 1.03 22.41 -24.49
C LYS A 404 1.09 20.89 -24.64
N SER A 405 0.02 20.18 -24.29
CA SER A 405 -0.04 18.72 -24.40
C SER A 405 -1.49 18.21 -24.47
N LYS A 406 -1.82 17.53 -25.56
CA LYS A 406 -3.11 16.83 -25.73
C LYS A 406 -3.37 15.78 -24.64
N ILE A 407 -2.31 15.12 -24.13
CA ILE A 407 -2.42 14.10 -23.10
C ILE A 407 -2.86 14.71 -21.77
N LEU A 408 -2.24 15.83 -21.36
CA LEU A 408 -2.64 16.55 -20.14
C LEU A 408 -4.07 17.12 -20.28
N ASP A 409 -4.45 17.61 -21.46
CA ASP A 409 -5.81 18.07 -21.72
C ASP A 409 -6.85 16.93 -21.61
N LEU A 410 -6.48 15.69 -21.96
CA LEU A 410 -7.35 14.51 -21.83
C LEU A 410 -7.47 14.05 -20.38
N ILE A 411 -6.38 14.12 -19.60
CA ILE A 411 -6.36 13.75 -18.18
C ILE A 411 -7.19 14.75 -17.35
N PHE A 412 -6.96 16.05 -17.55
CA PHE A 412 -7.55 17.12 -16.75
C PHE A 412 -8.77 17.76 -17.43
N LYS A 413 -9.63 16.97 -18.04
CA LYS A 413 -10.86 17.46 -18.67
C LYS A 413 -11.97 17.64 -17.63
N LYS A 414 -12.72 18.74 -17.72
CA LYS A 414 -13.84 19.06 -16.81
C LYS A 414 -15.08 18.21 -17.11
N ASN A 415 -15.86 17.89 -16.08
CA ASN A 415 -17.18 17.25 -16.15
C ASN A 415 -17.18 15.99 -17.04
N ILE A 416 -16.36 15.03 -16.72
CA ILE A 416 -16.27 13.73 -17.40
C ILE A 416 -17.27 12.77 -16.75
N VAL A 417 -18.07 12.10 -17.55
CA VAL A 417 -18.81 10.90 -17.17
C VAL A 417 -17.97 9.65 -17.45
N THR A 418 -18.33 8.52 -16.87
CA THR A 418 -17.56 7.27 -16.95
C THR A 418 -17.25 6.85 -18.39
N THR A 419 -18.23 6.94 -19.30
CA THR A 419 -18.05 6.63 -20.73
C THR A 419 -17.09 7.57 -21.44
N ASP A 420 -17.11 8.87 -21.10
CA ASP A 420 -16.17 9.86 -21.64
C ASP A 420 -14.73 9.60 -21.17
N LEU A 421 -14.55 9.18 -19.91
CA LEU A 421 -13.24 8.83 -19.40
C LEU A 421 -12.63 7.65 -20.16
N ILE A 422 -13.42 6.60 -20.42
CA ILE A 422 -12.97 5.47 -21.24
C ILE A 422 -12.60 5.92 -22.67
N ASN A 423 -13.41 6.78 -23.29
CA ASN A 423 -13.07 7.34 -24.59
C ASN A 423 -11.78 8.17 -24.56
N ASN A 424 -11.52 8.88 -23.47
CA ASN A 424 -10.25 9.59 -23.28
C ASN A 424 -9.07 8.61 -23.13
N PHE A 425 -9.25 7.47 -22.46
CA PHE A 425 -8.23 6.43 -22.39
C PHE A 425 -7.84 5.90 -23.78
N PHE A 426 -8.81 5.65 -24.66
CA PHE A 426 -8.50 5.29 -26.05
C PHE A 426 -7.72 6.39 -26.79
N LYS A 427 -8.12 7.65 -26.64
CA LYS A 427 -7.40 8.78 -27.24
C LYS A 427 -5.98 8.88 -26.70
N MET A 428 -5.77 8.68 -25.39
CA MET A 428 -4.46 8.68 -24.78
C MET A 428 -3.57 7.54 -25.32
N ILE A 429 -4.08 6.31 -25.43
CA ILE A 429 -3.34 5.20 -26.02
C ILE A 429 -2.93 5.52 -27.45
N ASN A 430 -3.78 6.14 -28.26
CA ASN A 430 -3.43 6.54 -29.61
C ASN A 430 -2.35 7.62 -29.65
N GLU A 431 -2.40 8.61 -28.74
CA GLU A 431 -1.34 9.61 -28.62
C GLU A 431 -0.01 9.00 -28.11
N PHE A 432 -0.07 7.99 -27.22
CA PHE A 432 1.13 7.26 -26.79
C PHE A 432 1.80 6.54 -27.95
N LYS A 433 1.03 5.86 -28.81
CA LYS A 433 1.56 5.18 -30.01
C LYS A 433 2.23 6.14 -30.99
N LYS A 434 1.68 7.35 -31.17
CA LYS A 434 2.26 8.37 -32.07
C LYS A 434 3.63 8.89 -31.59
N ASN A 435 3.84 8.95 -30.28
CA ASN A 435 5.06 9.53 -29.73
C ASN A 435 6.28 8.60 -29.79
N GLN A 436 6.17 7.39 -30.36
CA GLN A 436 7.25 6.41 -30.61
C GLN A 436 8.23 6.24 -29.43
N ILE A 437 7.75 6.25 -28.21
CA ILE A 437 8.60 6.08 -27.03
C ILE A 437 8.92 4.60 -26.91
N VAL A 438 10.18 4.24 -27.09
CA VAL A 438 10.68 2.87 -26.94
C VAL A 438 10.90 2.58 -25.45
N SER A 439 9.88 2.06 -24.80
CA SER A 439 9.95 1.59 -23.43
C SER A 439 9.21 0.25 -23.32
N ASN A 440 9.70 -0.63 -22.47
CA ASN A 440 9.08 -1.94 -22.23
C ASN A 440 7.62 -1.80 -21.73
N GLN A 441 7.25 -0.67 -21.14
CA GLN A 441 5.89 -0.39 -20.69
C GLN A 441 4.90 -0.27 -21.86
N PHE A 442 5.35 0.17 -23.04
CA PHE A 442 4.50 0.29 -24.24
C PHE A 442 4.09 -1.05 -24.82
N LEU A 443 4.80 -2.13 -24.51
CA LEU A 443 4.43 -3.50 -24.90
C LEU A 443 3.10 -3.93 -24.26
N LEU A 444 2.71 -3.30 -23.14
CA LEU A 444 1.45 -3.59 -22.45
C LEU A 444 0.24 -2.80 -22.98
N LEU A 445 0.45 -1.77 -23.81
CA LEU A 445 -0.65 -0.93 -24.33
C LEU A 445 -1.73 -1.69 -25.10
N PRO A 446 -1.41 -2.71 -25.93
CA PRO A 446 -2.45 -3.51 -26.60
C PRO A 446 -3.39 -4.19 -25.62
N TYR A 447 -2.85 -4.71 -24.51
CA TYR A 447 -3.65 -5.37 -23.46
C TYR A 447 -4.61 -4.37 -22.78
N PHE A 448 -4.14 -3.17 -22.45
CA PHE A 448 -5.00 -2.12 -21.90
C PHE A 448 -6.02 -1.61 -22.91
N HIS A 449 -5.68 -1.54 -24.20
CA HIS A 449 -6.64 -1.20 -25.24
C HIS A 449 -7.81 -2.21 -25.28
N ASP A 450 -7.51 -3.50 -25.23
CA ASP A 450 -8.52 -4.56 -25.21
C ASP A 450 -9.35 -4.56 -23.93
N LEU A 451 -8.71 -4.26 -22.78
CA LEU A 451 -9.42 -4.06 -21.50
C LEU A 451 -10.43 -2.92 -21.61
N PHE A 452 -10.02 -1.77 -22.12
CA PHE A 452 -10.93 -0.63 -22.28
C PHE A 452 -12.04 -0.90 -23.31
N LYS A 453 -11.78 -1.74 -24.31
CA LYS A 453 -12.82 -2.18 -25.26
C LYS A 453 -13.87 -3.02 -24.54
N SER A 454 -13.47 -3.95 -23.69
CA SER A 454 -14.38 -4.76 -22.86
C SER A 454 -15.13 -3.89 -21.87
N LEU A 455 -14.44 -2.98 -21.18
CA LEU A 455 -15.02 -2.04 -20.22
C LEU A 455 -16.06 -1.13 -20.89
N LYS A 456 -15.76 -0.59 -22.07
CA LYS A 456 -16.71 0.22 -22.85
C LYS A 456 -17.96 -0.57 -23.21
N LYS A 457 -17.79 -1.80 -23.71
CA LYS A 457 -18.93 -2.68 -24.01
C LYS A 457 -19.83 -2.90 -22.79
N THR A 458 -19.22 -3.09 -21.62
CA THR A 458 -19.97 -3.25 -20.37
C THR A 458 -20.71 -1.96 -20.00
N CYS A 459 -20.07 -0.80 -20.08
CA CYS A 459 -20.72 0.48 -19.80
C CYS A 459 -21.86 0.79 -20.77
N ASP A 460 -21.70 0.48 -22.06
CA ASP A 460 -22.72 0.70 -23.08
C ASP A 460 -23.94 -0.23 -22.89
N SER A 461 -23.69 -1.49 -22.42
CA SER A 461 -24.75 -2.48 -22.17
C SER A 461 -25.44 -2.30 -20.81
N GLN A 462 -24.73 -1.78 -19.82
CA GLN A 462 -25.17 -1.67 -18.43
C GLN A 462 -25.20 -0.22 -17.98
N LYS A 463 -26.40 0.40 -18.03
CA LYS A 463 -26.60 1.81 -17.60
C LYS A 463 -26.25 2.08 -16.12
N ILE A 464 -25.98 1.04 -15.34
CA ILE A 464 -25.67 1.08 -13.91
C ILE A 464 -24.22 1.56 -13.68
N VAL A 465 -23.33 1.49 -14.68
CA VAL A 465 -21.92 1.93 -14.55
C VAL A 465 -21.83 3.45 -14.74
N ASP A 466 -22.48 4.18 -13.85
CA ASP A 466 -22.58 5.64 -13.84
C ASP A 466 -21.61 6.31 -12.86
N SER A 467 -21.14 5.57 -11.83
CA SER A 467 -20.18 6.08 -10.86
C SER A 467 -18.74 5.61 -11.15
N PHE A 468 -17.76 6.44 -10.76
CA PHE A 468 -16.34 6.09 -10.90
C PHE A 468 -15.92 4.90 -10.01
N LYS A 469 -16.60 4.67 -8.88
CA LYS A 469 -16.37 3.50 -8.03
C LYS A 469 -16.76 2.21 -8.74
N ILE A 470 -17.90 2.20 -9.39
CA ILE A 470 -18.36 1.04 -10.19
C ILE A 470 -17.43 0.82 -11.39
N LEU A 471 -17.03 1.91 -12.06
CA LEU A 471 -16.06 1.86 -13.16
C LEU A 471 -14.73 1.23 -12.70
N ARG A 472 -14.22 1.65 -11.55
CA ARG A 472 -13.00 1.09 -10.94
C ARG A 472 -13.16 -0.40 -10.67
N TYR A 473 -14.24 -0.80 -10.02
CA TYR A 473 -14.52 -2.20 -9.75
C TYR A 473 -14.49 -3.04 -11.03
N CYS A 474 -15.18 -2.60 -12.08
CA CYS A 474 -15.16 -3.29 -13.36
C CYS A 474 -13.76 -3.33 -13.99
N PHE A 475 -13.03 -2.21 -13.93
CA PHE A 475 -11.65 -2.14 -14.42
C PHE A 475 -10.73 -3.13 -13.70
N ASP A 476 -10.82 -3.19 -12.36
CA ASP A 476 -10.03 -4.10 -11.53
C ASP A 476 -10.33 -5.57 -11.85
N GLN A 477 -11.61 -5.93 -12.03
CA GLN A 477 -12.00 -7.30 -12.43
C GLN A 477 -11.40 -7.68 -13.79
N PHE A 478 -11.51 -6.82 -14.79
CA PHE A 478 -10.90 -7.09 -16.12
C PHE A 478 -9.38 -7.18 -16.06
N VAL A 479 -8.72 -6.36 -15.23
CA VAL A 479 -7.26 -6.43 -15.03
C VAL A 479 -6.84 -7.73 -14.35
N GLU A 480 -7.59 -8.21 -13.35
CA GLU A 480 -7.31 -9.46 -12.64
C GLU A 480 -7.46 -10.70 -13.53
N GLU A 481 -8.41 -10.70 -14.46
CA GLU A 481 -8.65 -11.81 -15.38
C GLU A 481 -7.56 -11.92 -16.46
N LYS A 482 -6.92 -10.82 -16.84
CA LYS A 482 -5.93 -10.80 -17.91
C LYS A 482 -4.50 -10.90 -17.40
N LYS A 483 -3.83 -11.96 -17.76
CA LYS A 483 -2.37 -12.15 -17.55
C LYS A 483 -1.64 -12.07 -18.90
N VAL A 484 -0.45 -11.45 -18.89
CA VAL A 484 0.43 -11.38 -20.05
C VAL A 484 1.38 -12.57 -20.02
N ASN A 485 1.30 -13.45 -20.99
CA ASN A 485 2.16 -14.63 -21.05
C ASN A 485 3.57 -14.25 -21.48
N PHE A 486 4.56 -14.87 -20.86
CA PHE A 486 5.95 -14.81 -21.30
C PHE A 486 6.19 -15.85 -22.39
N SER A 487 7.14 -15.57 -23.27
CA SER A 487 7.64 -16.54 -24.23
C SER A 487 8.70 -17.41 -23.55
N GLY A 488 8.57 -18.73 -23.65
CA GLY A 488 9.51 -19.69 -23.09
C GLY A 488 9.22 -21.10 -23.61
N SER A 489 10.13 -22.04 -23.38
CA SER A 489 10.00 -23.43 -23.79
C SER A 489 9.89 -24.36 -22.59
N LEU A 490 9.16 -25.48 -22.72
CA LEU A 490 9.13 -26.56 -21.74
C LEU A 490 10.50 -27.21 -21.53
N ASP A 491 11.39 -27.09 -22.53
CA ASP A 491 12.74 -27.67 -22.49
C ASP A 491 13.77 -26.76 -21.83
N ASP A 492 13.39 -25.50 -21.47
CA ASP A 492 14.30 -24.61 -20.75
C ASP A 492 14.67 -25.20 -19.40
N ASP A 493 15.94 -25.08 -19.02
CA ASP A 493 16.50 -25.68 -17.79
C ASP A 493 15.93 -25.06 -16.51
N VAL A 494 15.51 -23.80 -16.56
CA VAL A 494 14.91 -23.07 -15.47
C VAL A 494 13.45 -22.79 -15.74
N GLN A 495 12.57 -23.20 -14.84
CA GLN A 495 11.13 -22.99 -14.93
C GLN A 495 10.67 -22.15 -13.75
N VAL A 496 10.11 -20.96 -13.98
CA VAL A 496 9.53 -20.08 -12.95
C VAL A 496 8.01 -20.21 -12.98
N MET A 497 7.41 -20.54 -11.84
CA MET A 497 5.97 -20.81 -11.78
C MET A 497 5.38 -20.55 -10.38
N GLY A 498 4.05 -20.37 -10.34
CA GLY A 498 3.28 -20.39 -9.08
C GLY A 498 3.07 -21.82 -8.58
N ILE A 499 2.68 -21.96 -7.31
CA ILE A 499 2.48 -23.28 -6.67
C ILE A 499 1.41 -24.09 -7.38
N LEU A 500 0.30 -23.48 -7.78
CA LEU A 500 -0.79 -24.22 -8.46
C LEU A 500 -0.43 -24.71 -9.85
N GLU A 501 0.54 -24.07 -10.49
CA GLU A 501 1.02 -24.42 -11.83
C GLU A 501 2.01 -25.59 -11.81
N SER A 502 2.63 -25.85 -10.66
CA SER A 502 3.58 -26.95 -10.48
C SER A 502 2.91 -28.32 -10.30
N ARG A 503 1.59 -28.40 -10.28
CA ARG A 503 0.84 -29.68 -10.15
C ARG A 503 1.28 -30.68 -11.21
N ASN A 504 1.55 -31.91 -10.79
CA ASN A 504 1.99 -33.02 -11.64
C ASN A 504 3.34 -32.82 -12.32
N LEU A 505 4.10 -31.79 -11.93
CA LEU A 505 5.42 -31.52 -12.50
C LEU A 505 6.51 -31.84 -11.47
N ASP A 506 7.55 -32.51 -11.94
CA ASP A 506 8.66 -32.95 -11.12
C ASP A 506 9.97 -32.32 -11.61
N PHE A 507 10.79 -31.89 -10.63
CA PHE A 507 12.06 -31.23 -10.91
C PHE A 507 13.16 -31.82 -10.01
N GLU A 508 14.38 -31.85 -10.50
CA GLU A 508 15.53 -32.33 -9.71
C GLU A 508 15.89 -31.31 -8.63
N ASN A 509 15.86 -30.01 -8.99
CA ASN A 509 16.14 -28.93 -8.08
C ASN A 509 14.89 -28.04 -7.92
N VAL A 510 14.54 -27.73 -6.70
CA VAL A 510 13.36 -26.90 -6.37
C VAL A 510 13.77 -25.78 -5.42
N ILE A 511 13.44 -24.55 -5.80
CA ILE A 511 13.59 -23.35 -4.96
C ILE A 511 12.20 -22.79 -4.74
N VAL A 512 11.76 -22.72 -3.48
CA VAL A 512 10.45 -22.16 -3.11
C VAL A 512 10.66 -20.87 -2.33
N THR A 513 10.07 -19.77 -2.81
CA THR A 513 10.18 -18.44 -2.17
C THR A 513 8.90 -18.06 -1.45
N GLY A 514 9.00 -17.18 -0.45
CA GLY A 514 7.84 -16.61 0.25
C GLY A 514 7.12 -17.62 1.17
N LEU A 515 7.84 -18.57 1.75
CA LEU A 515 7.28 -19.55 2.67
C LEU A 515 7.05 -18.98 4.07
N ASN A 516 6.20 -17.96 4.15
CA ASN A 516 5.78 -17.33 5.39
C ASN A 516 4.35 -17.72 5.76
N GLU A 517 4.07 -17.78 7.05
CA GLU A 517 2.71 -17.99 7.55
C GLU A 517 1.80 -16.85 7.08
N GLY A 518 0.62 -17.20 6.57
CA GLY A 518 -0.31 -16.23 5.97
C GLY A 518 -0.09 -15.97 4.47
N ILE A 519 1.10 -16.26 3.93
CA ILE A 519 1.40 -16.26 2.48
C ILE A 519 1.26 -17.68 1.96
N PHE A 520 1.91 -18.65 2.62
CA PHE A 520 1.78 -20.06 2.31
C PHE A 520 1.90 -20.92 3.59
N PRO A 521 0.80 -21.50 4.07
CA PRO A 521 -0.56 -21.45 3.52
C PRO A 521 -1.14 -20.03 3.57
N LYS A 522 -1.91 -19.68 2.54
CA LYS A 522 -2.59 -18.40 2.52
C LYS A 522 -3.69 -18.40 3.58
N LEU A 523 -3.72 -17.35 4.40
CA LEU A 523 -4.83 -17.18 5.33
C LEU A 523 -6.14 -17.08 4.54
N ASN A 524 -7.07 -17.97 4.89
CA ASN A 524 -8.38 -17.96 4.26
C ASN A 524 -9.16 -16.71 4.65
N GLN A 525 -9.12 -15.70 3.80
CA GLN A 525 -10.06 -14.58 3.82
C GLN A 525 -11.34 -14.92 3.05
N ASN A 526 -11.64 -16.20 2.85
CA ASN A 526 -12.89 -16.60 2.22
C ASN A 526 -14.04 -16.32 3.17
N TYR A 527 -14.46 -15.08 3.21
CA TYR A 527 -15.72 -14.72 3.81
C TYR A 527 -16.81 -15.58 3.15
N SER A 528 -17.57 -16.26 3.94
CA SER A 528 -18.74 -17.00 3.52
C SER A 528 -19.92 -16.53 4.38
N PHE A 529 -21.09 -16.44 3.78
CA PHE A 529 -22.31 -16.20 4.53
C PHE A 529 -22.68 -17.40 5.42
N PHE A 530 -22.12 -18.58 5.11
CA PHE A 530 -22.42 -19.81 5.83
C PHE A 530 -21.37 -20.06 6.91
N SER A 531 -21.82 -20.24 8.15
CA SER A 531 -20.95 -20.57 9.27
C SER A 531 -20.19 -21.89 9.05
N ASN A 532 -19.02 -22.05 9.69
CA ASN A 532 -18.25 -23.29 9.62
C ASN A 532 -19.06 -24.52 10.08
N GLN A 533 -19.99 -24.34 11.03
CA GLN A 533 -20.84 -25.42 11.55
C GLN A 533 -21.80 -25.93 10.47
N ILE A 534 -22.53 -25.01 9.80
CA ILE A 534 -23.45 -25.35 8.71
C ILE A 534 -22.68 -25.98 7.54
N ARG A 535 -21.53 -25.40 7.16
CA ARG A 535 -20.68 -25.95 6.08
C ARG A 535 -20.28 -27.40 6.37
N LYS A 536 -19.87 -27.70 7.60
CA LYS A 536 -19.50 -29.05 8.01
C LYS A 536 -20.69 -30.05 7.94
N GLU A 537 -21.87 -29.63 8.37
CA GLU A 537 -23.09 -30.45 8.38
C GLU A 537 -23.50 -30.86 6.95
N PHE A 538 -23.36 -29.92 5.99
CA PHE A 538 -23.68 -30.21 4.59
C PHE A 538 -22.48 -30.65 3.74
N ASN A 539 -21.37 -31.07 4.34
CA ASN A 539 -20.14 -31.51 3.67
C ASN A 539 -19.57 -30.47 2.68
N LEU A 540 -19.77 -29.18 2.96
CA LEU A 540 -19.12 -28.11 2.25
C LEU A 540 -17.68 -27.94 2.76
N PRO A 541 -16.74 -27.40 1.94
CA PRO A 541 -15.34 -27.25 2.33
C PRO A 541 -15.18 -26.36 3.56
N VAL A 542 -14.40 -26.84 4.52
CA VAL A 542 -14.01 -26.12 5.73
C VAL A 542 -12.53 -25.75 5.71
N ASP A 543 -12.07 -24.98 6.69
CA ASP A 543 -10.68 -24.49 6.72
C ASP A 543 -9.64 -25.61 6.79
N PHE A 544 -9.97 -26.71 7.46
CA PHE A 544 -9.13 -27.91 7.51
C PHE A 544 -8.88 -28.52 6.11
N ASP A 545 -9.87 -28.52 5.23
CA ASP A 545 -9.71 -29.03 3.86
C ASP A 545 -8.72 -28.20 3.06
N ASN A 546 -8.72 -26.87 3.28
CA ASN A 546 -7.77 -25.99 2.64
C ASN A 546 -6.34 -26.27 3.12
N ASP A 547 -6.13 -26.48 4.42
CA ASP A 547 -4.83 -26.85 4.96
C ASP A 547 -4.31 -28.16 4.35
N ALA A 548 -5.20 -29.14 4.15
CA ALA A 548 -4.85 -30.40 3.48
C ALA A 548 -4.46 -30.20 2.00
N ILE A 549 -5.12 -29.28 1.30
CA ILE A 549 -4.79 -28.93 -0.09
C ILE A 549 -3.41 -28.25 -0.15
N TYR A 550 -3.14 -27.25 0.71
CA TYR A 550 -1.84 -26.58 0.75
C TYR A 550 -0.71 -27.57 1.13
N SER A 551 -0.97 -28.45 2.09
CA SER A 551 -0.04 -29.51 2.47
C SER A 551 0.28 -30.42 1.29
N TYR A 552 -0.74 -30.84 0.52
CA TYR A 552 -0.51 -31.66 -0.68
C TYR A 552 0.40 -30.96 -1.69
N HIS A 553 0.13 -29.70 -2.02
CA HIS A 553 0.95 -28.94 -2.98
C HIS A 553 2.39 -28.78 -2.51
N PHE A 554 2.60 -28.52 -1.23
CA PHE A 554 3.92 -28.37 -0.66
C PHE A 554 4.74 -29.68 -0.74
N TYR A 555 4.20 -30.76 -0.21
CA TYR A 555 4.90 -32.04 -0.17
C TYR A 555 5.04 -32.69 -1.56
N HIS A 556 4.11 -32.43 -2.47
CA HIS A 556 4.21 -32.85 -3.86
C HIS A 556 5.48 -32.30 -4.53
N LEU A 557 5.81 -31.02 -4.35
CA LEU A 557 7.02 -30.40 -4.88
C LEU A 557 8.31 -31.09 -4.37
N LEU A 558 8.26 -31.58 -3.15
CA LEU A 558 9.42 -32.17 -2.49
C LEU A 558 9.58 -33.66 -2.76
N GLN A 559 8.49 -34.39 -3.12
CA GLN A 559 8.52 -35.86 -3.11
C GLN A 559 9.56 -36.48 -4.06
N ARG A 560 9.80 -35.91 -5.24
CA ARG A 560 10.78 -36.44 -6.22
C ARG A 560 12.04 -35.59 -6.36
N SER A 561 12.10 -34.42 -5.75
CA SER A 561 13.23 -33.50 -5.84
C SER A 561 14.42 -34.01 -5.01
N LYS A 562 15.65 -33.71 -5.46
CA LYS A 562 16.90 -34.06 -4.75
C LYS A 562 17.43 -32.90 -3.95
N ASN A 563 17.50 -31.71 -4.58
CA ASN A 563 18.00 -30.49 -3.96
C ASN A 563 16.85 -29.50 -3.77
N ILE A 564 16.64 -29.05 -2.56
CA ILE A 564 15.46 -28.28 -2.18
C ILE A 564 15.92 -27.05 -1.37
N SER A 565 15.58 -25.87 -1.83
CA SER A 565 15.82 -24.59 -1.13
C SER A 565 14.47 -23.98 -0.74
N LEU A 566 14.21 -23.87 0.54
CA LEU A 566 12.97 -23.33 1.12
C LEU A 566 13.25 -21.97 1.76
N LEU A 567 12.72 -20.91 1.16
CA LEU A 567 13.08 -19.54 1.49
C LEU A 567 11.90 -18.79 2.12
N TYR A 568 12.17 -18.07 3.22
CA TYR A 568 11.18 -17.26 3.93
C TYR A 568 11.76 -15.92 4.37
N ILE A 569 10.92 -14.96 4.75
CA ILE A 569 11.32 -13.66 5.29
C ILE A 569 11.18 -13.71 6.80
N ASN A 570 12.24 -13.31 7.54
CA ASN A 570 12.28 -13.36 9.00
C ASN A 570 12.07 -12.00 9.67
N GLN A 571 11.93 -10.93 8.90
CA GLN A 571 11.71 -9.60 9.42
C GLN A 571 10.21 -9.27 9.52
N VAL A 572 9.81 -8.73 10.68
CA VAL A 572 8.45 -8.22 10.89
C VAL A 572 8.28 -6.93 10.10
N SER A 573 7.25 -6.85 9.29
CA SER A 573 6.82 -5.64 8.59
C SER A 573 5.35 -5.36 8.90
N SER A 574 4.83 -4.21 8.45
CA SER A 574 3.40 -3.89 8.59
C SER A 574 2.48 -4.91 7.87
N LEU A 575 3.01 -5.70 6.93
CA LEU A 575 2.27 -6.65 6.10
C LEU A 575 2.60 -8.11 6.40
N SER A 576 3.66 -8.41 7.16
CA SER A 576 4.14 -9.77 7.44
C SER A 576 4.59 -9.89 8.89
N SER A 577 4.17 -10.96 9.56
CA SER A 577 4.62 -11.31 10.91
C SER A 577 6.09 -11.75 10.96
N GLY A 578 6.73 -12.00 9.82
CA GLY A 578 8.07 -12.58 9.76
C GLY A 578 8.15 -14.06 10.20
N GLU A 579 7.02 -14.71 10.38
CA GLU A 579 6.96 -16.12 10.84
C GLU A 579 7.16 -17.09 9.68
N LYS A 580 7.92 -18.17 9.97
CA LYS A 580 8.04 -19.30 9.05
C LYS A 580 6.68 -19.96 8.83
N SER A 581 6.44 -20.42 7.61
CA SER A 581 5.30 -21.31 7.32
C SER A 581 5.34 -22.55 8.24
N ARG A 582 4.16 -22.99 8.72
CA ARG A 582 3.99 -24.21 9.51
C ARG A 582 4.58 -25.43 8.82
N PHE A 583 4.63 -25.47 7.50
CA PHE A 583 5.23 -26.57 6.75
C PHE A 583 6.75 -26.64 6.90
N LEU A 584 7.44 -25.51 7.09
CA LEU A 584 8.87 -25.50 7.37
C LEU A 584 9.15 -26.12 8.75
N TYR A 585 8.35 -25.78 9.76
CA TYR A 585 8.44 -26.42 11.07
C TYR A 585 8.17 -27.92 10.99
N GLN A 586 7.20 -28.37 10.19
CA GLN A 586 6.95 -29.79 10.00
C GLN A 586 8.18 -30.53 9.47
N ILE A 587 8.90 -29.96 8.49
CA ILE A 587 10.15 -30.55 7.98
C ILE A 587 11.27 -30.53 9.00
N GLU A 588 11.46 -29.41 9.74
CA GLU A 588 12.49 -29.28 10.75
C GLU A 588 12.34 -30.28 11.90
N TYR A 589 11.11 -30.56 12.30
CA TYR A 589 10.77 -31.47 13.40
C TYR A 589 10.38 -32.87 12.96
N ASP A 590 10.41 -33.15 11.65
CA ASP A 590 10.07 -34.47 11.15
C ASP A 590 11.08 -35.53 11.67
N LYS A 591 10.54 -36.62 12.16
CA LYS A 591 11.34 -37.75 12.68
C LYS A 591 12.02 -38.55 11.57
N LEU A 592 11.71 -38.30 10.31
CA LEU A 592 12.37 -38.92 9.16
C LEU A 592 13.77 -38.32 8.94
N LYS A 593 14.71 -38.66 9.81
CA LYS A 593 16.11 -38.15 9.80
C LYS A 593 16.95 -38.60 8.59
N LYS A 594 16.36 -38.96 7.47
CA LYS A 594 17.10 -39.40 6.27
C LYS A 594 17.56 -38.26 5.38
N HIS A 595 17.02 -37.05 5.58
CA HIS A 595 17.38 -35.90 4.77
C HIS A 595 18.56 -35.13 5.36
N ASN A 596 19.43 -34.65 4.48
CA ASN A 596 20.47 -33.68 4.87
C ASN A 596 19.82 -32.30 4.97
N LEU A 597 19.43 -31.90 6.19
CA LEU A 597 18.72 -30.66 6.48
C LEU A 597 19.67 -29.63 7.10
N ILE A 598 19.69 -28.43 6.50
CA ILE A 598 20.41 -27.26 6.98
C ILE A 598 19.41 -26.11 7.12
N SER A 599 19.34 -25.49 8.30
CA SER A 599 18.48 -24.32 8.53
C SER A 599 19.33 -23.16 9.06
N PHE A 600 19.28 -22.01 8.39
CA PHE A 600 20.04 -20.83 8.78
C PHE A 600 19.35 -19.53 8.33
N THR A 601 19.79 -18.40 8.87
CA THR A 601 19.32 -17.08 8.47
C THR A 601 20.43 -16.27 7.85
N LYS A 602 20.14 -15.54 6.79
CA LYS A 602 21.01 -14.52 6.22
C LYS A 602 20.67 -13.19 6.86
N SER A 603 21.62 -12.55 7.51
CA SER A 603 21.49 -11.17 7.97
C SER A 603 22.07 -10.21 6.93
N LEU A 604 21.52 -9.01 6.84
CA LEU A 604 22.24 -7.91 6.22
C LEU A 604 23.43 -7.60 7.16
N GLU A 605 24.64 -7.73 6.66
CA GLU A 605 25.75 -7.07 7.33
C GLU A 605 25.54 -5.56 7.16
N VAL A 606 24.89 -4.98 8.15
CA VAL A 606 24.92 -3.53 8.30
C VAL A 606 26.34 -3.25 8.80
N PHE A 607 27.23 -2.95 7.87
CA PHE A 607 28.41 -2.22 8.26
C PHE A 607 27.87 -0.92 8.87
N PRO A 608 28.04 -0.67 10.19
CA PRO A 608 27.78 0.65 10.68
C PRO A 608 28.64 1.55 9.78
N LEU A 609 27.99 2.34 8.93
CA LEU A 609 28.67 3.49 8.37
C LEU A 609 29.31 4.12 9.59
N ALA A 610 30.64 4.04 9.68
CA ALA A 610 31.37 4.81 10.68
C ALA A 610 30.64 6.15 10.62
N LYS A 611 30.10 6.60 11.75
CA LYS A 611 29.65 7.98 11.84
C LYS A 611 30.98 8.74 11.68
N ASP A 612 31.36 8.97 10.42
CA ASP A 612 32.34 10.00 10.13
C ASP A 612 31.76 11.23 10.78
N GLU A 613 32.28 11.57 11.93
CA GLU A 613 31.96 12.84 12.56
C GLU A 613 32.36 13.88 11.53
N ARG A 614 31.36 14.37 10.81
CA ARG A 614 31.57 15.37 9.78
C ARG A 614 32.17 16.60 10.45
N VAL A 615 33.45 16.78 10.27
CA VAL A 615 34.22 17.93 10.74
C VAL A 615 34.53 18.80 9.54
N ILE A 616 34.18 20.08 9.63
CA ILE A 616 34.41 21.04 8.54
C ILE A 616 35.41 22.06 9.00
N GLU A 617 36.64 21.97 8.47
CA GLU A 617 37.70 22.94 8.72
C GLU A 617 37.30 24.30 8.16
N LYS A 618 37.47 25.37 8.94
CA LYS A 618 37.23 26.71 8.50
C LYS A 618 38.40 27.20 7.64
N ASN A 619 38.07 27.70 6.47
CA ASN A 619 39.03 28.32 5.56
C ASN A 619 38.69 29.79 5.34
N GLN A 620 39.55 30.52 4.62
CA GLN A 620 39.39 31.96 4.36
C GLN A 620 38.07 32.27 3.60
N SER A 621 37.61 31.37 2.74
CA SER A 621 36.34 31.54 2.01
C SER A 621 35.14 31.49 2.97
N ILE A 622 35.15 30.53 3.90
CA ILE A 622 34.12 30.42 4.95
C ILE A 622 34.12 31.63 5.85
N LEU A 623 35.30 32.09 6.26
CA LEU A 623 35.46 33.30 7.08
C LEU A 623 34.89 34.52 6.36
N ASN A 624 35.15 34.71 5.07
CA ASN A 624 34.59 35.78 4.27
C ASN A 624 33.06 35.74 4.19
N GLN A 625 32.47 34.55 4.07
CA GLN A 625 31.02 34.39 4.12
C GLN A 625 30.45 34.71 5.52
N LEU A 626 31.13 34.32 6.59
CA LEU A 626 30.76 34.70 7.95
C LEU A 626 30.83 36.21 8.18
N LYS A 627 31.85 36.90 7.66
CA LYS A 627 31.94 38.37 7.67
C LYS A 627 30.78 39.03 6.93
N LEU A 628 30.36 38.50 5.78
CA LEU A 628 29.19 38.97 5.05
C LEU A 628 27.89 38.75 5.84
N ILE A 629 27.72 37.61 6.53
CA ILE A 629 26.58 37.37 7.40
C ILE A 629 26.61 38.34 8.59
N SER A 630 27.76 38.54 9.19
CA SER A 630 27.97 39.47 10.30
C SER A 630 27.59 40.91 9.96
N SER A 631 27.96 41.37 8.75
CA SER A 631 27.61 42.71 8.27
C SER A 631 26.11 42.89 8.03
N LYS A 632 25.41 41.83 7.60
CA LYS A 632 23.95 41.81 7.46
C LYS A 632 23.23 41.71 8.80
N GLY A 633 23.79 40.98 9.74
CA GLY A 633 23.32 40.77 11.09
C GLY A 633 22.87 39.32 11.36
N PHE A 634 23.17 38.83 12.56
CA PHE A 634 22.71 37.53 13.07
C PHE A 634 21.36 37.67 13.76
N SER A 635 20.41 36.84 13.41
CA SER A 635 19.14 36.74 14.14
C SER A 635 19.27 35.80 15.34
N ALA A 636 18.33 35.89 16.32
CA ALA A 636 18.27 34.99 17.44
C ALA A 636 18.25 33.52 16.99
N THR A 637 17.45 33.22 15.97
CA THR A 637 17.37 31.88 15.39
C THR A 637 18.71 31.42 14.83
N SER A 638 19.45 32.27 14.11
CA SER A 638 20.72 31.88 13.52
C SER A 638 21.81 31.62 14.56
N ILE A 639 21.84 32.40 15.65
CA ILE A 639 22.76 32.17 16.76
C ILE A 639 22.42 30.86 17.48
N HIS A 640 21.15 30.62 17.72
CA HIS A 640 20.70 29.39 18.38
C HIS A 640 20.93 28.13 17.51
N GLU A 641 20.78 28.23 16.16
CA GLU A 641 21.14 27.15 15.24
C GLU A 641 22.63 26.77 15.36
N TYR A 642 23.52 27.77 15.48
CA TYR A 642 24.93 27.54 15.71
C TYR A 642 25.21 26.86 17.06
N LEU A 643 24.53 27.31 18.11
CA LEU A 643 24.67 26.72 19.44
C LEU A 643 24.21 25.23 19.51
N LYS A 644 23.11 24.92 18.79
CA LYS A 644 22.53 23.60 18.77
C LYS A 644 23.32 22.62 17.87
N ASN A 645 23.67 23.06 16.66
CA ASN A 645 24.27 22.22 15.63
C ASN A 645 25.10 23.08 14.68
N GLN A 646 26.40 23.11 14.89
CA GLN A 646 27.32 23.89 14.08
C GLN A 646 27.35 23.47 12.61
N ILE A 647 27.22 22.15 12.33
CA ILE A 647 27.16 21.64 10.94
C ILE A 647 25.84 22.05 10.28
N GLY A 648 24.72 21.94 10.98
CA GLY A 648 23.42 22.41 10.49
C GLY A 648 23.43 23.92 10.19
N PHE A 649 24.09 24.73 11.01
CA PHE A 649 24.30 26.13 10.74
C PHE A 649 25.12 26.37 9.45
N TYR A 650 26.22 25.62 9.27
CA TYR A 650 27.05 25.68 8.06
C TYR A 650 26.23 25.34 6.82
N ASP A 651 25.49 24.20 6.83
CA ASP A 651 24.68 23.76 5.71
C ASP A 651 23.59 24.78 5.34
N LYS A 652 22.86 25.31 6.31
CA LYS A 652 21.74 26.25 6.08
C LYS A 652 22.21 27.68 5.77
N ARG A 653 23.20 28.21 6.51
CA ARG A 653 23.53 29.63 6.44
C ARG A 653 24.69 29.93 5.49
N ILE A 654 25.66 29.01 5.36
CA ILE A 654 26.83 29.20 4.49
C ILE A 654 26.59 28.55 3.14
N LEU A 655 26.18 27.26 3.08
CA LEU A 655 25.91 26.57 1.84
C LEU A 655 24.50 26.84 1.27
N LYS A 656 23.59 27.36 2.08
CA LYS A 656 22.19 27.64 1.70
C LYS A 656 21.45 26.40 1.20
N ILE A 657 21.71 25.26 1.82
CA ILE A 657 21.01 24.01 1.56
C ILE A 657 19.69 24.06 2.34
N ASP A 658 18.58 24.03 1.61
CA ASP A 658 17.23 23.99 2.19
C ASP A 658 16.69 22.57 2.16
N ASP A 659 16.24 22.06 3.31
CA ASP A 659 15.57 20.76 3.47
C ASP A 659 14.09 20.78 3.05
N ASN A 660 13.62 21.81 2.37
CA ASN A 660 12.22 22.01 2.00
C ASN A 660 11.73 21.04 0.90
N ASN A 661 11.84 19.72 1.14
CA ASN A 661 11.31 18.70 0.25
C ASN A 661 9.93 18.15 0.67
N ASN A 662 9.35 18.60 1.76
CA ASN A 662 8.00 18.20 2.15
C ASN A 662 6.97 19.00 1.34
N MET A 663 6.28 18.30 0.43
CA MET A 663 5.17 18.85 -0.34
C MET A 663 3.89 18.83 0.52
N ASP A 664 3.78 19.78 1.45
CA ASP A 664 2.53 20.01 2.16
C ASP A 664 1.74 21.12 1.44
N PHE A 665 0.54 20.79 0.97
CA PHE A 665 -0.42 21.77 0.42
C PHE A 665 -1.22 22.47 1.52
N SER A 666 -0.98 22.13 2.77
CA SER A 666 -1.49 22.87 3.92
C SER A 666 -0.60 24.09 4.19
N VAL A 667 -1.21 25.16 4.67
CA VAL A 667 -0.48 26.33 5.18
C VAL A 667 0.49 25.86 6.27
N SER A 668 1.78 26.12 6.08
CA SER A 668 2.81 25.66 7.02
C SER A 668 2.63 26.28 8.42
N ASP A 669 3.15 25.64 9.45
CA ASP A 669 3.12 26.20 10.80
C ASP A 669 3.88 27.55 10.88
N LEU A 670 4.86 27.75 10.00
CA LEU A 670 5.58 29.03 9.87
C LEU A 670 4.66 30.12 9.30
N ASP A 671 3.91 29.83 8.23
CA ASP A 671 2.98 30.78 7.62
C ASP A 671 1.82 31.11 8.58
N LYS A 672 1.36 30.11 9.36
CA LYS A 672 0.38 30.31 10.41
C LYS A 672 0.88 31.26 11.49
N GLY A 673 2.13 31.08 11.95
CA GLY A 673 2.75 31.98 12.90
C GLY A 673 2.83 33.41 12.35
N THR A 674 3.35 33.58 11.14
CA THR A 674 3.47 34.87 10.45
C THR A 674 2.12 35.56 10.28
N LEU A 675 1.07 34.80 9.93
CA LEU A 675 -0.28 35.32 9.77
C LEU A 675 -0.84 35.86 11.12
N ILE A 676 -0.66 35.11 12.19
CA ILE A 676 -1.13 35.51 13.53
C ILE A 676 -0.42 36.81 13.99
N HIS A 677 0.92 36.87 13.86
CA HIS A 677 1.71 38.06 14.22
C HIS A 677 1.23 39.28 13.43
N LYS A 678 1.06 39.13 12.10
CA LYS A 678 0.56 40.22 11.27
C LYS A 678 -0.85 40.66 11.59
N CYS A 679 -1.73 39.73 11.95
CA CYS A 679 -3.08 40.07 12.39
C CYS A 679 -3.06 40.84 13.72
N LEU A 680 -2.26 40.42 14.69
CA LEU A 680 -2.13 41.12 15.98
C LEU A 680 -1.50 42.50 15.80
N GLU A 681 -0.46 42.65 14.95
CA GLU A 681 0.10 43.96 14.61
C GLU A 681 -1.00 44.89 14.06
N ASP A 682 -1.71 44.46 13.00
CA ASP A 682 -2.71 45.28 12.32
C ASP A 682 -3.91 45.62 13.23
N LEU A 683 -4.26 44.76 14.18
CA LEU A 683 -5.33 44.95 15.14
C LEU A 683 -4.98 46.01 16.20
N TYR A 684 -3.74 46.01 16.70
CA TYR A 684 -3.32 46.92 17.75
C TYR A 684 -2.73 48.23 17.23
N LYS A 685 -2.30 48.29 15.97
CA LYS A 685 -1.68 49.47 15.36
C LYS A 685 -2.45 50.78 15.51
N PRO A 686 -3.81 50.78 15.43
CA PRO A 686 -4.58 52.03 15.63
C PRO A 686 -4.50 52.59 17.03
N TYR A 687 -4.14 51.77 18.04
CA TYR A 687 -4.14 52.13 19.46
C TYR A 687 -2.72 52.25 20.03
N LEU A 688 -1.73 52.47 19.16
CA LEU A 688 -0.34 52.63 19.56
C LEU A 688 -0.21 53.89 20.44
N MET A 689 0.54 53.80 21.54
CA MET A 689 0.77 54.85 22.54
C MET A 689 -0.48 55.27 23.35
N GLU A 690 -1.60 54.56 23.18
CA GLU A 690 -2.82 54.78 23.99
C GLU A 690 -2.98 53.77 25.13
N ILE A 691 -3.67 54.12 26.19
CA ILE A 691 -4.10 53.17 27.24
C ILE A 691 -5.34 52.44 26.70
N LEU A 692 -5.26 51.13 26.61
CA LEU A 692 -6.37 50.31 26.15
C LEU A 692 -7.55 50.35 27.15
N ASN A 693 -8.75 50.55 26.67
CA ASN A 693 -10.00 50.50 27.43
C ASN A 693 -10.93 49.45 26.79
N LEU A 694 -12.06 49.12 27.49
CA LEU A 694 -13.01 48.11 27.05
C LEU A 694 -13.56 48.39 25.65
N ASN A 695 -13.86 49.66 25.33
CA ASN A 695 -14.38 50.00 23.99
C ASN A 695 -13.34 49.77 22.87
N HIS A 696 -12.05 49.97 23.20
CA HIS A 696 -10.96 49.70 22.24
C HIS A 696 -10.89 48.19 21.94
N ILE A 697 -10.91 47.33 22.97
CA ILE A 697 -10.86 45.89 22.82
C ILE A 697 -12.10 45.34 22.08
N ASP A 698 -13.30 45.84 22.38
CA ASP A 698 -14.52 45.44 21.69
C ASP A 698 -14.48 45.78 20.19
N LYS A 699 -13.91 46.92 19.81
CA LYS A 699 -13.68 47.29 18.41
C LYS A 699 -12.61 46.40 17.74
N ILE A 700 -11.55 46.05 18.47
CA ILE A 700 -10.51 45.15 17.99
C ILE A 700 -11.14 43.78 17.71
N ILE A 701 -11.90 43.21 18.63
CA ILE A 701 -12.56 41.91 18.50
C ILE A 701 -13.50 41.90 17.26
N SER A 702 -14.29 42.94 17.07
CA SER A 702 -15.20 43.07 15.92
C SER A 702 -14.46 43.17 14.59
N SER A 703 -13.21 43.59 14.58
CA SER A 703 -12.37 43.78 13.39
C SER A 703 -11.57 42.53 13.00
N VAL A 704 -11.54 41.50 13.85
CA VAL A 704 -10.68 40.30 13.65
C VAL A 704 -10.93 39.64 12.31
N GLU A 705 -12.18 39.41 11.95
CA GLU A 705 -12.54 38.71 10.69
C GLU A 705 -12.10 39.50 9.47
N LYS A 706 -12.33 40.81 9.47
CA LYS A 706 -11.95 41.68 8.36
C LYS A 706 -10.43 41.73 8.16
N ILE A 707 -9.67 41.81 9.26
CA ILE A 707 -8.21 41.89 9.20
C ILE A 707 -7.60 40.52 8.84
N LEU A 708 -8.16 39.44 9.37
CA LEU A 708 -7.73 38.09 9.01
C LEU A 708 -7.91 37.83 7.50
N ASN A 709 -9.08 38.12 6.97
CA ASN A 709 -9.38 37.94 5.54
C ASN A 709 -8.45 38.81 4.64
N LYS A 710 -8.15 40.02 5.05
CA LYS A 710 -7.18 40.89 4.36
C LYS A 710 -5.77 40.28 4.35
N ASN A 711 -5.30 39.78 5.48
CA ASN A 711 -3.95 39.24 5.62
C ASN A 711 -3.78 37.87 4.96
N VAL A 712 -4.80 37.02 4.96
CA VAL A 712 -4.84 35.78 4.18
C VAL A 712 -4.60 36.06 2.69
N LYS A 713 -5.29 37.07 2.14
CA LYS A 713 -5.13 37.44 0.73
C LYS A 713 -3.73 37.97 0.43
N ASN A 714 -3.16 38.78 1.34
CA ASN A 714 -1.90 39.50 1.07
C ASN A 714 -0.65 38.64 1.32
N LEU A 715 -0.65 37.79 2.35
CA LEU A 715 0.51 37.00 2.77
C LEU A 715 0.53 35.61 2.13
N ILE A 716 -0.64 34.98 2.02
CA ILE A 716 -0.74 33.59 1.57
C ILE A 716 -1.24 33.49 0.12
N ASN A 717 -1.62 34.62 -0.51
CA ASN A 717 -2.21 34.69 -1.85
C ASN A 717 -3.48 33.84 -2.03
N LEU A 718 -4.20 33.55 -0.96
CA LEU A 718 -5.47 32.80 -0.98
C LEU A 718 -6.66 33.76 -1.00
N LYS A 719 -7.67 33.45 -1.82
CA LYS A 719 -8.95 34.14 -1.73
C LYS A 719 -9.78 33.52 -0.60
N PRO A 720 -10.32 34.32 0.34
CA PRO A 720 -11.12 33.79 1.45
C PRO A 720 -12.26 32.87 1.01
N ASP A 721 -12.96 33.22 -0.08
CA ASP A 721 -14.06 32.46 -0.66
C ASP A 721 -13.63 31.12 -1.30
N SER A 722 -12.32 30.91 -1.50
CA SER A 722 -11.76 29.67 -2.06
C SER A 722 -11.21 28.70 -1.02
N LEU A 723 -11.30 29.03 0.26
CA LEU A 723 -10.84 28.18 1.34
C LEU A 723 -11.71 26.95 1.46
N LYS A 724 -11.13 25.77 1.36
CA LYS A 724 -11.80 24.46 1.48
C LYS A 724 -10.89 23.47 2.22
N GLY A 725 -11.47 22.41 2.77
CA GLY A 725 -10.71 21.35 3.42
C GLY A 725 -9.98 21.78 4.69
N SER A 726 -8.74 21.31 4.86
CA SER A 726 -7.91 21.57 6.03
C SER A 726 -7.57 23.05 6.22
N ASN A 727 -7.40 23.80 5.12
CA ASN A 727 -7.12 25.23 5.19
C ASN A 727 -8.29 26.04 5.78
N LEU A 728 -9.54 25.70 5.49
CA LEU A 728 -10.70 26.35 6.12
C LEU A 728 -10.70 26.14 7.64
N LEU A 729 -10.50 24.90 8.09
CA LEU A 729 -10.42 24.58 9.52
C LEU A 729 -9.26 25.31 10.21
N LEU A 730 -8.14 25.45 9.53
CA LEU A 730 -6.98 26.16 10.06
C LEU A 730 -7.29 27.65 10.27
N PHE A 731 -7.94 28.33 9.33
CA PHE A 731 -8.31 29.73 9.45
C PHE A 731 -9.36 29.98 10.53
N GLU A 732 -10.35 29.09 10.66
CA GLU A 732 -11.30 29.10 11.76
C GLU A 732 -10.58 28.98 13.12
N ASN A 733 -9.63 28.05 13.21
CA ASN A 733 -8.82 27.89 14.42
C ASN A 733 -7.98 29.13 14.73
N ILE A 734 -7.34 29.77 13.73
CA ILE A 734 -6.60 31.02 13.92
C ILE A 734 -7.53 32.14 14.44
N ARG A 735 -8.72 32.26 13.88
CA ARG A 735 -9.72 33.24 14.31
C ARG A 735 -10.07 33.06 15.79
N GLU A 736 -10.34 31.81 16.20
CA GLU A 736 -10.70 31.51 17.60
C GLU A 736 -9.51 31.71 18.56
N ILE A 737 -8.29 31.40 18.16
CA ILE A 737 -7.06 31.67 18.93
C ILE A 737 -6.89 33.17 19.18
N ILE A 738 -7.03 34.01 18.14
CA ILE A 738 -6.89 35.46 18.28
C ILE A 738 -7.99 36.03 19.16
N LYS A 739 -9.25 35.63 18.98
CA LYS A 739 -10.38 36.05 19.82
C LYS A 739 -10.18 35.68 21.29
N GLY A 740 -9.81 34.41 21.53
CA GLY A 740 -9.58 33.94 22.92
C GLY A 740 -8.49 34.71 23.63
N TYR A 741 -7.41 35.10 22.93
CA TYR A 741 -6.38 35.98 23.49
C TYR A 741 -6.92 37.42 23.76
N LEU A 742 -7.70 38.00 22.87
CA LEU A 742 -8.30 39.31 23.04
C LEU A 742 -9.31 39.32 24.20
N ASP A 743 -10.08 38.28 24.38
CA ASP A 743 -10.99 38.14 25.54
C ASP A 743 -10.23 38.06 26.86
N PHE A 744 -9.06 37.40 26.87
CA PHE A 744 -8.18 37.41 28.03
C PHE A 744 -7.69 38.83 28.36
N GLU A 745 -7.26 39.64 27.41
CA GLU A 745 -6.88 41.03 27.65
C GLU A 745 -8.08 41.88 28.12
N ARG A 746 -9.26 41.63 27.56
CA ARG A 746 -10.49 42.26 27.98
C ARG A 746 -10.78 42.02 29.49
N GLU A 747 -10.58 40.77 29.94
CA GLU A 747 -10.75 40.43 31.37
C GLU A 747 -9.68 41.10 32.26
N LEU A 748 -8.45 41.25 31.79
CA LEU A 748 -7.43 42.01 32.51
C LEU A 748 -7.83 43.47 32.70
N ILE A 749 -8.32 44.12 31.62
CA ILE A 749 -8.79 45.52 31.69
C ILE A 749 -10.02 45.65 32.60
N LYS A 750 -10.97 44.69 32.56
CA LYS A 750 -12.11 44.68 33.50
C LYS A 750 -11.68 44.58 34.96
N LYS A 751 -10.58 43.86 35.25
CA LYS A 751 -10.00 43.76 36.60
C LYS A 751 -9.22 45.00 37.04
N GLY A 752 -9.17 46.04 36.22
CA GLY A 752 -8.53 47.34 36.52
C GLY A 752 -7.08 47.45 36.12
N HIS A 753 -6.50 46.44 35.40
CA HIS A 753 -5.13 46.55 34.91
C HIS A 753 -5.01 47.56 33.75
N GLN A 754 -3.93 48.31 33.72
CA GLN A 754 -3.64 49.27 32.67
C GLN A 754 -2.66 48.73 31.68
N ILE A 755 -3.05 48.67 30.42
CA ILE A 755 -2.21 48.19 29.28
C ILE A 755 -2.03 49.33 28.30
N LYS A 756 -0.77 49.74 28.04
CA LYS A 756 -0.43 50.74 27.05
C LYS A 756 0.60 50.18 26.09
N ILE A 757 0.23 50.05 24.83
CA ILE A 757 1.14 49.53 23.79
C ILE A 757 2.15 50.58 23.38
N ILE A 758 3.45 50.30 23.54
CA ILE A 758 4.54 51.20 23.22
C ILE A 758 5.06 50.98 21.79
N ALA A 759 5.29 49.73 21.41
CA ALA A 759 5.78 49.36 20.09
C ALA A 759 5.26 47.99 19.65
N LEU A 760 5.11 47.84 18.33
CA LEU A 760 4.71 46.59 17.68
C LEU A 760 5.69 46.32 16.55
N GLU A 761 6.08 45.04 16.37
CA GLU A 761 7.01 44.59 15.32
C GLU A 761 8.24 45.51 15.21
N ASN A 762 8.83 45.79 16.37
CA ASN A 762 9.90 46.79 16.44
C ASN A 762 11.23 46.17 15.99
N PHE A 763 11.67 46.56 14.79
CA PHE A 763 12.95 46.14 14.27
C PHE A 763 14.10 46.84 15.02
N PHE A 764 15.12 46.08 15.39
CA PHE A 764 16.35 46.59 15.96
C PHE A 764 17.58 46.08 15.24
N GLU A 765 18.60 46.90 15.20
CA GLU A 765 19.98 46.55 14.86
C GLU A 765 20.87 46.93 16.04
N PHE A 766 21.62 45.95 16.55
CA PHE A 766 22.53 46.12 17.67
C PHE A 766 23.94 45.71 17.24
N LYS A 767 24.90 46.59 17.41
CA LYS A 767 26.31 46.31 17.14
C LYS A 767 27.00 45.94 18.44
N LEU A 768 27.61 44.77 18.46
CA LEU A 768 28.50 44.35 19.53
C LEU A 768 29.85 44.99 19.34
N ASN A 769 30.40 45.59 20.41
CA ASN A 769 31.72 46.20 20.37
C ASN A 769 32.82 45.14 20.63
N PHE A 770 33.27 44.53 19.54
CA PHE A 770 34.44 43.65 19.57
C PHE A 770 35.69 44.42 19.15
N LEU A 771 36.57 44.70 20.08
CA LEU A 771 37.85 45.31 19.79
C LEU A 771 38.83 44.40 19.02
N LYS A 772 38.53 43.12 18.97
CA LYS A 772 39.35 42.05 18.36
C LYS A 772 39.18 41.93 16.83
N TYR A 773 38.06 42.41 16.29
CA TYR A 773 37.73 42.20 14.88
C TYR A 773 37.65 43.53 14.15
N ASP A 774 38.16 43.59 12.92
CA ASP A 774 38.15 44.76 12.00
C ASP A 774 36.84 44.90 11.24
N PHE A 775 35.82 44.10 11.55
CA PHE A 775 34.51 44.13 10.94
C PHE A 775 33.40 44.17 12.00
N PRO A 776 32.23 44.76 11.66
CA PRO A 776 31.12 44.87 12.62
C PRO A 776 30.44 43.55 12.84
N VAL A 777 30.17 43.19 14.11
CA VAL A 777 29.31 42.08 14.48
C VAL A 777 27.93 42.64 14.83
N LYS A 778 26.96 42.42 13.95
CA LYS A 778 25.60 42.92 14.13
C LYS A 778 24.66 41.80 14.58
N ILE A 779 23.76 42.14 15.47
CA ILE A 779 22.58 41.33 15.83
C ILE A 779 21.34 42.09 15.36
N ILE A 780 20.45 41.37 14.68
CA ILE A 780 19.18 41.94 14.19
C ILE A 780 18.01 41.10 14.71
N GLY A 781 16.87 41.75 14.88
CA GLY A 781 15.63 41.05 15.27
C GLY A 781 14.44 42.01 15.24
N VAL A 782 13.31 41.41 15.46
CA VAL A 782 12.03 42.11 15.58
C VAL A 782 11.42 41.72 16.91
N ILE A 783 11.07 42.69 17.73
CA ILE A 783 10.34 42.47 18.99
C ILE A 783 8.84 42.59 18.66
N ASP A 784 8.08 41.57 18.87
CA ASP A 784 6.68 41.49 18.47
C ASP A 784 5.83 42.57 19.14
N ARG A 785 5.99 42.74 20.46
CA ARG A 785 5.27 43.75 21.23
C ARG A 785 6.09 44.26 22.43
N VAL A 786 6.07 45.57 22.63
CA VAL A 786 6.52 46.23 23.86
C VAL A 786 5.34 46.99 24.44
N ASP A 787 4.98 46.74 25.69
CA ASP A 787 3.90 47.45 26.38
C ASP A 787 4.27 47.84 27.79
N LEU A 788 3.49 48.77 28.34
CA LEU A 788 3.49 49.17 29.74
C LEU A 788 2.29 48.54 30.42
N PHE A 789 2.53 47.63 31.34
CA PHE A 789 1.51 46.96 32.16
C PHE A 789 1.66 47.41 33.59
N ASP A 790 0.66 48.10 34.10
CA ASP A 790 0.66 48.66 35.45
C ASP A 790 1.95 49.46 35.80
N GLY A 791 2.53 50.15 34.83
CA GLY A 791 3.76 50.95 35.01
C GLY A 791 5.06 50.18 34.71
N GLU A 792 5.04 48.87 34.48
CA GLU A 792 6.22 48.07 34.18
C GLU A 792 6.32 47.79 32.66
N ILE A 793 7.54 47.84 32.11
CA ILE A 793 7.76 47.54 30.71
C ILE A 793 7.84 46.03 30.49
N ARG A 794 7.01 45.51 29.58
CA ARG A 794 7.06 44.10 29.15
C ARG A 794 7.61 44.01 27.72
N ILE A 795 8.55 43.10 27.53
CA ILE A 795 9.06 42.68 26.22
C ILE A 795 8.38 41.35 25.91
N ILE A 796 7.56 41.31 24.90
CA ILE A 796 6.65 40.22 24.62
C ILE A 796 6.99 39.64 23.24
N ASP A 797 7.06 38.28 23.18
CA ASP A 797 7.18 37.49 21.99
C ASP A 797 5.93 36.61 21.87
N TYR A 798 5.26 36.59 20.72
CA TYR A 798 4.09 35.77 20.46
C TYR A 798 4.51 34.40 19.96
N LYS A 799 3.90 33.34 20.52
CA LYS A 799 4.11 31.97 20.05
C LYS A 799 2.77 31.32 19.71
N SER A 800 2.61 30.91 18.46
CA SER A 800 1.43 30.18 17.99
C SER A 800 1.39 28.74 18.50
N GLY A 801 2.52 28.18 18.95
CA GLY A 801 2.67 26.89 19.60
C GLY A 801 2.37 26.92 21.10
N LEU A 802 2.29 25.72 21.72
CA LEU A 802 2.19 25.60 23.18
C LEU A 802 3.58 25.81 23.79
N VAL A 803 3.68 26.80 24.68
CA VAL A 803 4.83 27.01 25.56
C VAL A 803 4.36 26.88 26.99
N GLU A 804 5.11 26.21 27.83
CA GLU A 804 4.81 26.03 29.24
C GLU A 804 5.75 26.84 30.13
N LYS A 805 5.35 27.10 31.37
CA LYS A 805 6.16 27.88 32.31
C LYS A 805 7.57 27.30 32.52
N ARG A 806 7.70 25.96 32.52
CA ARG A 806 8.96 25.26 32.68
C ARG A 806 9.97 25.56 31.53
N ASP A 807 9.48 25.93 30.34
CA ASP A 807 10.30 26.20 29.17
C ASP A 807 10.95 27.60 29.24
N LEU A 808 10.50 28.45 30.17
CA LEU A 808 11.01 29.81 30.40
C LEU A 808 11.81 29.94 31.70
N VAL A 809 12.18 28.85 32.34
CA VAL A 809 13.06 28.82 33.50
C VAL A 809 14.51 28.80 33.01
N PHE A 810 15.24 29.86 33.25
CA PHE A 810 16.65 29.97 32.90
C PHE A 810 17.53 29.68 34.12
N LYS A 811 18.36 28.62 34.04
CA LYS A 811 19.25 28.18 35.13
C LYS A 811 20.73 28.36 34.78
N ASP A 812 21.12 28.07 33.55
CA ASP A 812 22.49 28.13 33.06
C ASP A 812 22.53 28.37 31.53
N PHE A 813 23.60 29.02 31.06
CA PHE A 813 23.88 29.26 29.65
C PHE A 813 24.13 27.96 28.86
N LEU A 814 24.53 26.87 29.51
CA LEU A 814 24.69 25.57 28.84
C LEU A 814 23.36 24.96 28.39
N GLU A 815 22.27 25.25 29.09
CA GLU A 815 20.94 24.78 28.72
C GLU A 815 20.42 25.39 27.39
N LEU A 816 20.99 26.54 26.99
CA LEU A 816 20.60 27.21 25.74
C LEU A 816 21.07 26.47 24.49
N LYS A 817 21.86 25.42 24.63
CA LYS A 817 22.24 24.53 23.51
C LYS A 817 21.14 23.54 23.11
N ASN A 818 20.13 23.33 23.99
CA ASN A 818 19.05 22.41 23.73
C ASN A 818 18.07 22.92 22.68
N GLU A 819 17.46 22.03 21.92
CA GLU A 819 16.48 22.35 20.88
C GLU A 819 15.27 23.13 21.44
N LYS A 820 14.77 22.71 22.60
CA LYS A 820 13.61 23.31 23.26
C LYS A 820 13.87 24.71 23.82
N SER A 821 15.13 25.15 23.93
CA SER A 821 15.50 26.45 24.49
C SER A 821 15.43 27.60 23.48
N ALA A 822 15.06 27.35 22.20
CA ALA A 822 14.99 28.41 21.19
C ALA A 822 14.08 29.61 21.57
N PRO A 823 12.86 29.42 22.12
CA PRO A 823 12.02 30.53 22.58
C PRO A 823 12.64 31.31 23.76
N LEU A 824 13.26 30.57 24.67
CA LEU A 824 13.97 31.15 25.81
C LEU A 824 15.16 31.98 25.34
N PHE A 825 16.01 31.46 24.46
CA PHE A 825 17.17 32.19 23.91
C PHE A 825 16.74 33.48 23.19
N GLN A 826 15.69 33.42 22.40
CA GLN A 826 15.13 34.56 21.68
C GLN A 826 14.67 35.63 22.68
N LEU A 827 13.93 35.25 23.70
CA LEU A 827 13.45 36.17 24.72
C LEU A 827 14.59 36.83 25.51
N LEU A 828 15.60 36.04 25.93
CA LEU A 828 16.79 36.53 26.64
C LEU A 828 17.56 37.52 25.80
N LEU A 829 17.75 37.25 24.51
CA LEU A 829 18.45 38.17 23.58
C LEU A 829 17.67 39.49 23.42
N TYR A 830 16.35 39.43 23.28
CA TYR A 830 15.53 40.64 23.14
C TYR A 830 15.48 41.44 24.44
N ALA A 831 15.43 40.80 25.58
CA ALA A 831 15.49 41.42 26.88
C ALA A 831 16.85 42.12 27.11
N TYR A 832 17.98 41.45 26.79
CA TYR A 832 19.33 41.99 26.82
C TYR A 832 19.46 43.28 25.99
N ILE A 833 19.04 43.24 24.71
CA ILE A 833 19.17 44.37 23.79
C ILE A 833 18.27 45.54 24.24
N SER A 834 17.04 45.22 24.68
CA SER A 834 16.11 46.24 25.17
C SER A 834 16.62 46.97 26.40
N LYS A 835 17.24 46.24 27.34
CA LYS A 835 17.86 46.84 28.53
C LYS A 835 19.07 47.68 28.18
N LYS A 836 19.94 47.24 27.30
CA LYS A 836 21.19 47.90 26.96
C LYS A 836 21.01 49.14 26.07
N LYS A 837 20.02 49.11 25.17
CA LYS A 837 19.86 50.18 24.16
C LYS A 837 18.60 51.02 24.32
N LEU A 838 17.45 50.39 24.57
CA LEU A 838 16.14 51.05 24.45
C LEU A 838 15.60 51.62 25.77
N TYR A 839 15.77 50.92 26.87
CA TYR A 839 15.09 51.21 28.15
C TYR A 839 16.04 51.12 29.35
N LYS A 840 17.21 51.79 29.26
CA LYS A 840 18.37 51.65 30.18
C LYS A 840 18.03 51.78 31.65
N SER A 841 17.17 52.76 32.02
CA SER A 841 16.85 53.08 33.41
C SER A 841 15.59 52.44 33.97
N LYS A 842 14.84 51.68 33.17
CA LYS A 842 13.55 51.08 33.56
C LYS A 842 13.68 49.60 33.91
N LYS A 843 12.77 49.11 34.79
CA LYS A 843 12.62 47.71 35.04
C LYS A 843 11.95 47.04 33.83
N ILE A 844 12.51 45.95 33.36
CA ILE A 844 12.02 45.24 32.19
C ILE A 844 11.64 43.80 32.59
N ILE A 845 10.45 43.38 32.17
CA ILE A 845 9.97 41.99 32.29
C ILE A 845 9.98 41.37 30.89
N GLY A 846 10.69 40.27 30.73
CA GLY A 846 10.56 39.43 29.53
C GLY A 846 9.44 38.42 29.68
N GLY A 847 8.69 38.16 28.65
CA GLY A 847 7.68 37.11 28.65
C GLY A 847 7.22 36.65 27.26
N ILE A 848 6.64 35.49 27.21
CA ILE A 848 6.03 34.90 26.00
C ILE A 848 4.50 34.87 26.15
N ILE A 849 3.80 35.30 25.14
CA ILE A 849 2.37 35.02 25.01
C ILE A 849 2.20 33.73 24.20
N SER A 850 1.89 32.64 24.93
CA SER A 850 1.57 31.34 24.32
C SER A 850 0.08 31.29 23.98
N LEU A 851 -0.24 31.43 22.70
CA LEU A 851 -1.61 31.54 22.19
C LEU A 851 -2.43 30.25 22.31
N ARG A 852 -1.79 29.12 22.57
CA ARG A 852 -2.45 27.83 22.84
C ARG A 852 -2.61 27.55 24.35
N ASN A 853 -1.99 28.32 25.22
CA ASN A 853 -2.12 28.15 26.66
C ASN A 853 -3.29 28.97 27.22
N THR A 854 -4.50 28.45 27.06
CA THR A 854 -5.76 29.14 27.47
C THR A 854 -5.90 29.36 28.99
N LYS A 855 -5.10 28.64 29.80
CA LYS A 855 -5.10 28.81 31.26
C LYS A 855 -4.26 30.00 31.72
N ASN A 856 -3.16 30.27 31.03
CA ASN A 856 -2.27 31.36 31.33
C ASN A 856 -1.52 31.80 30.05
N TYR A 857 -2.07 32.78 29.34
CA TYR A 857 -1.50 33.27 28.10
C TYR A 857 -0.12 33.91 28.27
N PHE A 858 0.09 34.72 29.33
CA PHE A 858 1.34 35.41 29.56
C PHE A 858 2.23 34.67 30.54
N LEU A 859 3.37 34.16 30.02
CA LEU A 859 4.38 33.42 30.77
C LEU A 859 5.60 34.31 30.98
N LYS A 860 5.89 34.66 32.22
CA LYS A 860 7.07 35.46 32.60
C LYS A 860 8.34 34.62 32.52
N LEU A 861 9.44 35.28 32.19
CA LEU A 861 10.79 34.74 32.32
C LEU A 861 11.13 34.58 33.79
N ASP A 862 11.43 33.37 34.23
CA ASP A 862 11.91 33.09 35.61
C ASP A 862 13.45 32.92 35.54
N ASN A 863 14.19 33.88 36.10
CA ASN A 863 15.65 33.83 36.14
C ASN A 863 16.13 33.33 37.52
N TYR A 864 16.73 32.17 37.55
CA TYR A 864 17.21 31.50 38.77
C TYR A 864 18.73 31.66 39.01
N VAL A 865 19.45 32.35 38.11
CA VAL A 865 20.90 32.24 38.08
C VAL A 865 21.57 32.89 39.30
N GLU A 866 21.01 33.96 39.93
CA GLU A 866 21.70 34.62 41.07
C GLU A 866 20.81 35.32 42.09
N ASN A 867 19.53 35.67 41.88
CA ASN A 867 18.73 36.43 42.83
C ASN A 867 17.20 36.28 42.81
N ASN A 868 16.63 35.25 42.21
CA ASN A 868 15.16 35.10 42.06
C ASN A 868 14.40 36.33 41.57
N SER A 869 15.07 37.17 40.76
CA SER A 869 14.43 38.38 40.25
C SER A 869 13.78 38.11 38.90
N ASN A 870 12.51 38.43 38.81
CA ASN A 870 11.74 38.37 37.55
C ASN A 870 12.10 39.52 36.60
N TYR A 871 13.14 40.29 36.88
CA TYR A 871 13.55 41.45 36.12
C TYR A 871 14.94 41.26 35.47
N VAL A 872 15.13 41.87 34.31
CA VAL A 872 16.43 41.89 33.64
C VAL A 872 17.27 43.00 34.28
N ASP A 873 18.28 42.61 35.06
CA ASP A 873 19.20 43.47 35.80
C ASP A 873 20.53 43.68 35.07
N GLU A 874 21.40 44.54 35.59
CA GLU A 874 22.74 44.85 35.01
C GLU A 874 23.67 43.64 35.07
N GLN A 875 23.48 42.76 36.08
CA GLN A 875 24.30 41.56 36.22
C GLN A 875 24.00 40.54 35.14
N PHE A 876 22.72 40.30 34.86
CA PHE A 876 22.30 39.49 33.72
C PHE A 876 22.88 40.03 32.39
N VAL A 877 22.79 41.37 32.18
CA VAL A 877 23.30 42.00 30.96
C VAL A 877 24.77 41.72 30.77
N SER A 878 25.58 41.84 31.83
CA SER A 878 27.02 41.61 31.80
C SER A 878 27.36 40.12 31.55
N SER A 879 26.69 39.20 32.21
CA SER A 879 26.87 37.75 32.03
C SER A 879 26.45 37.27 30.64
N PHE A 880 25.33 37.78 30.10
CA PHE A 880 24.86 37.44 28.77
C PHE A 880 25.77 38.01 27.68
N GLU A 881 26.32 39.19 27.88
CA GLU A 881 27.33 39.76 26.96
C GLU A 881 28.61 38.91 26.90
N ILE A 882 29.11 38.43 28.04
CA ILE A 882 30.26 37.52 28.06
C ILE A 882 29.95 36.23 27.31
N PHE A 883 28.76 35.69 27.48
CA PHE A 883 28.30 34.50 26.77
C PHE A 883 28.21 34.70 25.25
N LEU A 884 27.64 35.80 24.78
CA LEU A 884 27.58 36.16 23.36
C LEU A 884 28.98 36.33 22.77
N ASN A 885 29.87 37.00 23.47
CA ASN A 885 31.25 37.23 23.06
C ASN A 885 31.98 35.90 22.86
N LYS A 886 31.78 34.95 23.77
CA LYS A 886 32.34 33.57 23.64
C LYS A 886 31.86 32.86 22.41
N ILE A 887 30.55 32.95 22.10
CA ILE A 887 29.96 32.34 20.89
C ILE A 887 30.58 32.91 19.61
N PHE A 888 30.71 34.23 19.50
CA PHE A 888 31.24 34.85 18.31
C PHE A 888 32.78 34.66 18.20
N ASP A 889 33.49 34.62 19.30
CA ASP A 889 34.89 34.26 19.30
C ASP A 889 35.14 32.84 18.79
N GLU A 890 34.30 31.88 19.15
CA GLU A 890 34.34 30.54 18.61
C GLU A 890 33.93 30.48 17.14
N LEU A 891 32.89 31.21 16.75
CA LEU A 891 32.36 31.23 15.38
C LEU A 891 33.39 31.77 14.39
N PHE A 892 34.12 32.84 14.74
CA PHE A 892 35.09 33.50 13.86
C PHE A 892 36.53 32.95 13.99
N ASP A 893 36.80 32.07 14.95
CA ASP A 893 38.08 31.43 15.08
C ASP A 893 38.30 30.40 13.97
N ILE A 894 39.29 30.65 13.09
CA ILE A 894 39.63 29.81 11.95
C ILE A 894 40.18 28.43 12.40
N THR A 895 40.75 28.37 13.61
CA THR A 895 41.35 27.15 14.13
C THR A 895 40.34 26.19 14.70
N LYS A 896 39.08 26.63 14.91
CA LYS A 896 38.01 25.81 15.48
C LYS A 896 37.08 25.36 14.36
N PRO A 897 37.08 24.07 13.97
CA PRO A 897 36.19 23.57 12.93
C PRO A 897 34.74 23.57 13.38
N PHE A 898 33.80 23.49 12.41
CA PHE A 898 32.41 23.12 12.70
C PHE A 898 32.35 21.62 12.93
N LYS A 899 31.72 21.21 14.01
CA LYS A 899 31.55 19.80 14.39
C LYS A 899 30.16 19.56 14.98
N LEU A 900 29.75 18.32 15.01
CA LEU A 900 28.54 17.93 15.76
C LEU A 900 28.84 18.10 17.26
N ASN A 901 27.98 18.84 17.95
CA ASN A 901 28.06 19.05 19.41
C ASN A 901 27.70 17.78 20.15
#